data_6ddeb23bfc9fe5a416b2b60d7e39bfd6
#
_entry.id   6ddeb23bfc9fe5a416b2b60d7e39bfd6
#
_cell.length_a   1.000
_cell.length_b   1.000
_cell.length_c   1.000
_cell.angle_alpha   90.00
_cell.angle_beta   90.00
_cell.angle_gamma   90.00
#
_symmetry.space_group_name_H-M   'P 1'
#
loop_
_entity.id
_entity.type
_entity.pdbx_description
1 polymer ?
#
loop_
_entity_poly.entity_id
_entity_poly.type
_entity_poly.pdbx_seq_one_letter_code
_entity_poly.pdbx_strand_id
1 'polypeptide(L)'
;MIIDGEVIKIVYRNDLNAYTVMQVNSDGELITCVGTALTVKEHDYVELEGELVFHEKYGEQINFTKLSFKERDTIESIRSYLIKSGIPKIGEKRAEEIIDLFGLDSIKVIFNETDKLLQVRGIGKKALADIKEYIKSNKEREEILQKLAKYNLPTATLLKIYNIYGDEAINILKNNPYRLIYDKIGVGFKTADKIALEEGVDANGLERLKAAIIYLLNIYLAQGSTYIPKDRLYEELKFLMTMDEDKFNLAIKELATTGSIAVKKERGKEYNVYLSLYYEKELECAKRLYDIKNAAKETYVFDCDELIEKYEAAENIIFDEKQKLAIKKAFVNNISIITGGPGTGKTSIIEAIINILKNFNISFALAAPTGKAAKRMEEKTGEAAMTLHRLLNIAPIDGADFFESSEEIDADFIIVDEVSMMDTLLFSELLAAIEPGKTLLLLGDKDQLPSVGAGNVLEDLINSGEVETTELEHIYRQSENSMIAINSQEIRLGNMPEVNKKDSDFFFISKDSDDDILEEILDLLNERLINYFSLDPFKDVQILTPTKKGKLGTVNLNYMLQNLLNSRADSETVRAMGKEFRVGDKVIQTKNNYDIISHEYKNGKYEEVTGVFNGDTGIIKSVDKDNETIDIDFDDGKSATYDFSLLGELSLSYALTVHKSQGSEFDCVVMPITYANEKLLTRNLLYTAITRAKKLLILIGREKYLKLMIDNNFIMKRYTSLEKRIRDLKKVFKWKSAHFVMKTLTVLCPTVLAAALTLR
;
A
#
# COMPACT_ATOMS: atom_id res chain seq x y z
N MET A 1 -13.89 -44.80 7.58
CA MET A 1 -14.03 -45.02 9.03
C MET A 1 -14.72 -43.82 9.68
N ILE A 2 -15.34 -44.04 10.80
CA ILE A 2 -15.95 -42.96 11.59
C ILE A 2 -15.17 -42.89 12.89
N ILE A 3 -14.74 -41.68 13.27
CA ILE A 3 -14.16 -41.42 14.58
C ILE A 3 -14.91 -40.27 15.22
N ASP A 4 -15.02 -40.31 16.51
CA ASP A 4 -15.58 -39.23 17.31
C ASP A 4 -14.62 -38.85 18.46
N GLY A 5 -14.62 -37.60 18.83
CA GLY A 5 -13.72 -37.12 19.85
C GLY A 5 -13.74 -35.61 20.03
N GLU A 6 -13.01 -35.14 21.05
CA GLU A 6 -12.82 -33.75 21.32
C GLU A 6 -11.65 -33.17 20.50
N VAL A 7 -11.86 -32.06 19.83
CA VAL A 7 -10.81 -31.29 19.17
C VAL A 7 -9.92 -30.65 20.23
N ILE A 8 -8.72 -31.19 20.41
CA ILE A 8 -7.78 -30.67 21.43
C ILE A 8 -7.05 -29.43 20.92
N LYS A 9 -6.67 -29.47 19.64
CA LYS A 9 -5.91 -28.38 19.03
C LYS A 9 -6.19 -28.28 17.53
N ILE A 10 -6.33 -27.04 17.04
CA ILE A 10 -6.29 -26.75 15.61
C ILE A 10 -4.84 -26.44 15.24
N VAL A 11 -4.15 -27.42 14.65
CA VAL A 11 -2.72 -27.30 14.30
C VAL A 11 -2.52 -26.34 13.12
N TYR A 12 -3.46 -26.33 12.19
CA TYR A 12 -3.42 -25.45 11.01
C TYR A 12 -4.81 -25.29 10.42
N ARG A 13 -5.13 -24.07 10.01
CA ARG A 13 -6.31 -23.81 9.18
C ARG A 13 -5.93 -22.89 8.03
N ASN A 14 -6.31 -23.29 6.83
CA ASN A 14 -6.13 -22.49 5.63
C ASN A 14 -7.35 -21.57 5.46
N ASP A 15 -7.15 -20.26 5.59
CA ASP A 15 -8.21 -19.27 5.48
C ASP A 15 -8.80 -19.14 4.07
N LEU A 16 -8.14 -19.72 3.06
CA LEU A 16 -8.61 -19.66 1.67
C LEU A 16 -9.68 -20.72 1.35
N ASN A 17 -9.55 -21.92 1.92
CA ASN A 17 -10.43 -23.05 1.60
C ASN A 17 -10.94 -23.80 2.84
N ALA A 18 -10.72 -23.25 4.04
CA ALA A 18 -11.06 -23.85 5.32
C ALA A 18 -10.47 -25.27 5.53
N TYR A 19 -9.40 -25.64 4.77
CA TYR A 19 -8.68 -26.87 5.03
C TYR A 19 -8.03 -26.79 6.41
N THR A 20 -8.42 -27.70 7.28
CA THR A 20 -8.06 -27.71 8.69
C THR A 20 -7.28 -28.98 9.00
N VAL A 21 -6.16 -28.81 9.69
CA VAL A 21 -5.42 -29.89 10.36
C VAL A 21 -5.68 -29.73 11.85
N MET A 22 -6.30 -30.72 12.45
CA MET A 22 -6.64 -30.67 13.88
C MET A 22 -6.27 -31.98 14.58
N GLN A 23 -6.02 -31.91 15.86
CA GLN A 23 -5.81 -33.06 16.73
C GLN A 23 -7.11 -33.35 17.48
N VAL A 24 -7.61 -34.53 17.29
CA VAL A 24 -8.83 -35.01 17.95
C VAL A 24 -8.46 -36.10 18.92
N ASN A 25 -8.91 -35.96 20.16
CA ASN A 25 -8.79 -37.01 21.17
C ASN A 25 -10.00 -37.92 21.07
N SER A 26 -9.79 -39.14 20.54
CA SER A 26 -10.78 -40.18 20.44
C SER A 26 -10.38 -41.29 21.42
N ASP A 27 -11.19 -41.57 22.43
CA ASP A 27 -10.97 -42.61 23.43
C ASP A 27 -9.58 -42.57 24.12
N GLY A 28 -9.00 -41.39 24.28
CA GLY A 28 -7.69 -41.18 24.92
C GLY A 28 -6.51 -41.22 23.95
N GLU A 29 -6.76 -41.46 22.66
CA GLU A 29 -5.76 -41.43 21.60
C GLU A 29 -5.85 -40.15 20.78
N LEU A 30 -4.69 -39.46 20.62
CA LEU A 30 -4.60 -38.20 19.82
C LEU A 30 -4.43 -38.56 18.36
N ILE A 31 -5.47 -38.32 17.56
CA ILE A 31 -5.51 -38.61 16.13
C ILE A 31 -5.40 -37.27 15.35
N THR A 32 -4.49 -37.22 14.39
CA THR A 32 -4.44 -36.10 13.45
C THR A 32 -5.47 -36.23 12.36
N CYS A 33 -6.37 -35.26 12.27
CA CYS A 33 -7.46 -35.25 11.28
C CYS A 33 -7.30 -34.07 10.34
N VAL A 34 -7.45 -34.31 9.04
CA VAL A 34 -7.30 -33.32 7.98
C VAL A 34 -8.54 -33.29 7.10
N GLY A 35 -9.02 -32.12 6.73
CA GLY A 35 -10.19 -31.96 5.88
C GLY A 35 -10.73 -30.54 5.91
N THR A 36 -11.89 -30.29 5.30
CA THR A 36 -12.49 -28.96 5.30
C THR A 36 -13.41 -28.77 6.51
N ALA A 37 -13.06 -27.86 7.43
CA ALA A 37 -13.82 -27.58 8.64
C ALA A 37 -13.88 -26.06 8.91
N LEU A 38 -14.98 -25.42 8.52
CA LEU A 38 -15.14 -23.97 8.55
C LEU A 38 -15.39 -23.44 9.97
N THR A 39 -16.16 -24.15 10.76
CA THR A 39 -16.72 -23.66 12.04
C THR A 39 -16.18 -24.36 13.28
N VAL A 40 -15.38 -25.42 13.11
CA VAL A 40 -14.79 -26.18 14.20
C VAL A 40 -13.83 -25.32 15.02
N LYS A 41 -13.97 -25.39 16.35
CA LYS A 41 -13.09 -24.74 17.32
C LYS A 41 -12.42 -25.79 18.22
N GLU A 42 -11.36 -25.37 18.88
CA GLU A 42 -10.78 -26.19 19.96
C GLU A 42 -11.82 -26.43 21.04
N HIS A 43 -11.83 -27.64 21.56
CA HIS A 43 -12.82 -28.19 22.49
C HIS A 43 -14.20 -28.51 21.91
N ASP A 44 -14.40 -28.43 20.59
CA ASP A 44 -15.61 -29.00 19.98
C ASP A 44 -15.54 -30.53 19.99
N TYR A 45 -16.70 -31.19 20.25
CA TYR A 45 -16.83 -32.66 20.12
C TYR A 45 -17.40 -32.98 18.75
N VAL A 46 -16.62 -33.70 17.96
CA VAL A 46 -16.92 -33.91 16.54
C VAL A 46 -16.98 -35.42 16.19
N GLU A 47 -17.84 -35.75 15.27
CA GLU A 47 -17.84 -37.04 14.56
C GLU A 47 -17.35 -36.79 13.14
N LEU A 48 -16.30 -37.49 12.76
CA LEU A 48 -15.61 -37.38 11.49
C LEU A 48 -15.77 -38.68 10.70
N GLU A 49 -16.26 -38.58 9.46
CA GLU A 49 -16.30 -39.68 8.52
C GLU A 49 -15.22 -39.45 7.45
N GLY A 50 -14.26 -40.38 7.36
CA GLY A 50 -13.11 -40.22 6.48
C GLY A 50 -12.31 -41.48 6.28
N GLU A 51 -11.18 -41.35 5.60
CA GLU A 51 -10.26 -42.44 5.27
C GLU A 51 -8.89 -42.22 5.92
N LEU A 52 -8.27 -43.29 6.37
CA LEU A 52 -6.90 -43.25 6.87
C LEU A 52 -5.95 -43.03 5.69
N VAL A 53 -5.14 -41.98 5.75
CA VAL A 53 -4.13 -41.67 4.74
C VAL A 53 -2.77 -41.55 5.42
N PHE A 54 -1.71 -41.96 4.72
CA PHE A 54 -0.35 -41.82 5.19
C PHE A 54 0.31 -40.63 4.47
N HIS A 55 0.74 -39.64 5.23
CA HIS A 55 1.48 -38.52 4.69
C HIS A 55 2.98 -38.71 4.95
N GLU A 56 3.81 -38.63 3.91
CA GLU A 56 5.26 -38.91 3.98
C GLU A 56 6.00 -38.13 5.08
N LYS A 57 5.54 -36.94 5.41
CA LYS A 57 6.18 -36.06 6.40
C LYS A 57 5.50 -36.04 7.78
N TYR A 58 4.17 -36.34 7.84
CA TYR A 58 3.39 -36.16 9.06
C TYR A 58 2.76 -37.47 9.58
N GLY A 59 3.07 -38.61 8.93
CA GLY A 59 2.61 -39.92 9.36
C GLY A 59 1.14 -40.20 9.04
N GLU A 60 0.52 -41.04 9.84
CA GLU A 60 -0.89 -41.44 9.70
C GLU A 60 -1.83 -40.26 10.06
N GLN A 61 -2.79 -40.01 9.18
CA GLN A 61 -3.78 -38.93 9.32
C GLN A 61 -5.14 -39.47 8.84
N ILE A 62 -6.23 -38.93 9.40
CA ILE A 62 -7.57 -39.21 8.86
C ILE A 62 -7.98 -38.03 7.98
N ASN A 63 -8.15 -38.30 6.70
CA ASN A 63 -8.71 -37.34 5.74
C ASN A 63 -10.24 -37.48 5.78
N PHE A 64 -10.89 -36.57 6.53
CA PHE A 64 -12.34 -36.56 6.66
C PHE A 64 -13.02 -35.81 5.51
N THR A 65 -14.11 -36.37 5.03
CA THR A 65 -14.97 -35.77 4.00
C THR A 65 -16.26 -35.20 4.58
N LYS A 66 -16.64 -35.67 5.78
CA LYS A 66 -17.82 -35.21 6.50
C LYS A 66 -17.47 -34.95 7.96
N LEU A 67 -18.00 -33.90 8.49
CA LEU A 67 -17.87 -33.50 9.89
C LEU A 67 -19.26 -33.19 10.43
N SER A 68 -19.58 -33.74 11.57
CA SER A 68 -20.78 -33.41 12.35
C SER A 68 -20.41 -33.16 13.79
N PHE A 69 -21.09 -32.23 14.43
CA PHE A 69 -20.92 -31.98 15.86
C PHE A 69 -21.75 -33.00 16.66
N LYS A 70 -21.11 -33.62 17.63
CA LYS A 70 -21.75 -34.63 18.50
C LYS A 70 -22.04 -34.03 19.87
N GLU A 71 -23.06 -34.64 20.55
CA GLU A 71 -23.35 -34.30 21.94
C GLU A 71 -22.17 -34.70 22.83
N ARG A 72 -21.88 -33.90 23.85
CA ARG A 72 -20.73 -34.08 24.75
C ARG A 72 -21.14 -35.04 25.89
N ASP A 73 -20.36 -36.09 26.07
CA ASP A 73 -20.70 -37.19 27.00
C ASP A 73 -20.02 -37.03 28.38
N THR A 74 -19.23 -35.96 28.63
CA THR A 74 -18.59 -35.75 29.92
C THR A 74 -18.96 -34.43 30.56
N ILE A 75 -19.14 -34.38 31.86
CA ILE A 75 -19.43 -33.16 32.63
C ILE A 75 -18.35 -32.08 32.43
N GLU A 76 -17.10 -32.49 32.33
CA GLU A 76 -15.95 -31.59 32.16
C GLU A 76 -15.93 -30.92 30.79
N SER A 77 -16.24 -31.65 29.75
CA SER A 77 -16.38 -31.10 28.40
C SER A 77 -17.55 -30.14 28.27
N ILE A 78 -18.67 -30.45 28.92
CA ILE A 78 -19.85 -29.58 29.00
C ILE A 78 -19.51 -28.28 29.77
N ARG A 79 -18.79 -28.38 30.90
CA ARG A 79 -18.36 -27.23 31.69
C ARG A 79 -17.48 -26.28 30.87
N SER A 80 -16.44 -26.81 30.24
CA SER A 80 -15.51 -26.04 29.42
C SER A 80 -16.23 -25.31 28.29
N TYR A 81 -17.15 -26.00 27.64
CA TYR A 81 -17.96 -25.39 26.59
C TYR A 81 -18.83 -24.26 27.09
N LEU A 82 -19.61 -24.46 28.15
CA LEU A 82 -20.53 -23.43 28.65
C LEU A 82 -19.80 -22.17 29.08
N ILE A 83 -18.60 -22.29 29.63
CA ILE A 83 -17.78 -21.14 30.05
C ILE A 83 -17.21 -20.39 28.83
N LYS A 84 -16.78 -21.12 27.80
CA LYS A 84 -16.08 -20.55 26.62
C LYS A 84 -17.00 -20.24 25.43
N SER A 85 -18.24 -20.70 25.42
CA SER A 85 -19.17 -20.57 24.29
C SER A 85 -19.64 -19.13 24.01
N GLY A 86 -19.45 -18.22 24.95
CA GLY A 86 -19.94 -16.84 24.83
C GLY A 86 -21.46 -16.68 24.87
N ILE A 87 -22.20 -17.71 25.33
CA ILE A 87 -23.66 -17.64 25.49
C ILE A 87 -23.99 -16.51 26.48
N PRO A 88 -24.83 -15.52 26.10
CA PRO A 88 -25.15 -14.40 26.96
C PRO A 88 -25.67 -14.86 28.32
N LYS A 89 -25.20 -14.21 29.38
CA LYS A 89 -25.62 -14.49 30.76
C LYS A 89 -25.22 -15.86 31.31
N ILE A 90 -24.49 -16.69 30.58
CA ILE A 90 -23.93 -17.94 31.07
C ILE A 90 -22.42 -17.72 31.28
N GLY A 91 -22.03 -17.42 32.48
CA GLY A 91 -20.62 -17.39 32.94
C GLY A 91 -20.38 -18.57 33.89
N GLU A 92 -19.17 -18.69 34.38
CA GLU A 92 -18.66 -19.84 35.18
C GLU A 92 -19.64 -20.32 36.27
N LYS A 93 -20.13 -19.42 37.11
CA LYS A 93 -21.08 -19.77 38.19
C LYS A 93 -22.41 -20.37 37.69
N ARG A 94 -22.94 -19.82 36.59
CA ARG A 94 -24.21 -20.31 36.00
C ARG A 94 -23.99 -21.58 35.21
N ALA A 95 -22.84 -21.74 34.58
CA ALA A 95 -22.47 -23.00 33.92
C ALA A 95 -22.45 -24.15 34.95
N GLU A 96 -21.90 -23.96 36.14
CA GLU A 96 -21.91 -24.93 37.22
C GLU A 96 -23.33 -25.23 37.69
N GLU A 97 -24.16 -24.20 37.97
CA GLU A 97 -25.55 -24.41 38.36
C GLU A 97 -26.36 -25.15 37.30
N ILE A 98 -26.11 -24.94 36.02
CA ILE A 98 -26.76 -25.66 34.89
C ILE A 98 -26.33 -27.12 34.93
N ILE A 99 -25.04 -27.39 35.14
CA ILE A 99 -24.51 -28.74 35.17
C ILE A 99 -25.04 -29.49 36.42
N ASP A 100 -25.11 -28.81 37.57
CA ASP A 100 -25.65 -29.40 38.81
C ASP A 100 -27.12 -29.79 38.67
N LEU A 101 -27.93 -29.03 37.89
CA LEU A 101 -29.34 -29.28 37.71
C LEU A 101 -29.63 -30.31 36.60
N PHE A 102 -28.86 -30.31 35.54
CA PHE A 102 -29.18 -31.06 34.30
C PHE A 102 -28.12 -32.10 33.93
N GLY A 103 -26.95 -32.11 34.59
CA GLY A 103 -25.89 -33.09 34.32
C GLY A 103 -25.48 -33.15 32.86
N LEU A 104 -25.42 -34.33 32.28
CA LEU A 104 -25.09 -34.55 30.88
C LEU A 104 -26.09 -33.97 29.90
N ASP A 105 -27.36 -33.76 30.33
CA ASP A 105 -28.41 -33.15 29.49
C ASP A 105 -28.30 -31.62 29.41
N SER A 106 -27.33 -31.01 30.06
CA SER A 106 -27.17 -29.52 30.09
C SER A 106 -27.17 -28.90 28.68
N ILE A 107 -26.43 -29.46 27.74
CA ILE A 107 -26.36 -28.97 26.35
C ILE A 107 -27.72 -29.12 25.66
N LYS A 108 -28.36 -30.27 25.78
CA LYS A 108 -29.68 -30.52 25.24
C LYS A 108 -30.75 -29.56 25.81
N VAL A 109 -30.67 -29.27 27.10
CA VAL A 109 -31.58 -28.30 27.76
C VAL A 109 -31.34 -26.91 27.19
N ILE A 110 -30.11 -26.48 27.02
CA ILE A 110 -29.82 -25.15 26.48
C ILE A 110 -30.35 -25.01 25.04
N PHE A 111 -30.06 -25.96 24.17
CA PHE A 111 -30.34 -25.81 22.73
C PHE A 111 -31.77 -26.26 22.35
N ASN A 112 -32.34 -27.28 23.00
CA ASN A 112 -33.62 -27.85 22.60
C ASN A 112 -34.75 -27.60 23.61
N GLU A 113 -34.43 -27.38 24.89
CA GLU A 113 -35.40 -27.26 25.97
C GLU A 113 -35.14 -25.99 26.82
N THR A 114 -34.75 -24.91 26.16
CA THR A 114 -34.22 -23.65 26.76
C THR A 114 -35.11 -23.09 27.87
N ASP A 115 -36.42 -23.35 27.84
CA ASP A 115 -37.36 -22.90 28.88
C ASP A 115 -37.03 -23.48 30.26
N LYS A 116 -36.39 -24.66 30.34
CA LYS A 116 -35.96 -25.27 31.60
C LYS A 116 -34.90 -24.46 32.32
N LEU A 117 -34.15 -23.58 31.60
CA LEU A 117 -33.16 -22.69 32.20
C LEU A 117 -33.76 -21.67 33.20
N LEU A 118 -35.08 -21.49 33.21
CA LEU A 118 -35.74 -20.70 34.26
C LEU A 118 -35.59 -21.30 35.66
N GLN A 119 -35.19 -22.56 35.79
CA GLN A 119 -34.91 -23.23 37.06
C GLN A 119 -33.51 -22.84 37.62
N VAL A 120 -32.63 -22.28 36.78
CA VAL A 120 -31.29 -21.87 37.16
C VAL A 120 -31.36 -20.51 37.85
N ARG A 121 -30.70 -20.40 39.02
CA ARG A 121 -30.70 -19.16 39.81
C ARG A 121 -30.05 -18.02 39.04
N GLY A 122 -30.80 -16.93 38.84
CA GLY A 122 -30.36 -15.73 38.14
C GLY A 122 -30.60 -15.74 36.62
N ILE A 123 -31.24 -16.78 36.09
CA ILE A 123 -31.81 -16.77 34.71
C ILE A 123 -33.29 -16.45 34.80
N GLY A 124 -33.64 -15.15 34.66
CA GLY A 124 -35.01 -14.69 34.56
C GLY A 124 -35.51 -14.64 33.09
N LYS A 125 -36.77 -14.29 32.91
CA LYS A 125 -37.42 -14.23 31.58
C LYS A 125 -36.64 -13.40 30.55
N LYS A 126 -35.99 -12.30 30.99
CA LYS A 126 -35.15 -11.45 30.09
C LYS A 126 -33.89 -12.17 29.68
N ALA A 127 -33.14 -12.76 30.61
CA ALA A 127 -31.94 -13.54 30.31
C ALA A 127 -32.25 -14.75 29.43
N LEU A 128 -33.38 -15.42 29.66
CA LEU A 128 -33.87 -16.50 28.81
C LEU A 128 -34.15 -16.04 27.37
N ALA A 129 -34.74 -14.88 27.20
CA ALA A 129 -34.97 -14.31 25.86
C ALA A 129 -33.65 -14.01 25.13
N ASP A 130 -32.67 -13.42 25.81
CA ASP A 130 -31.34 -13.14 25.29
C ASP A 130 -30.63 -14.46 24.86
N ILE A 131 -30.75 -15.51 25.68
CA ILE A 131 -30.18 -16.84 25.36
C ILE A 131 -30.86 -17.48 24.15
N LYS A 132 -32.20 -17.42 24.07
CA LYS A 132 -32.95 -17.95 22.92
C LYS A 132 -32.63 -17.24 21.64
N GLU A 133 -32.53 -15.93 21.67
CA GLU A 133 -32.14 -15.11 20.51
C GLU A 133 -30.72 -15.45 20.05
N TYR A 134 -29.77 -15.57 20.95
CA TYR A 134 -28.38 -15.98 20.67
C TYR A 134 -28.32 -17.36 20.01
N ILE A 135 -29.03 -18.34 20.55
CA ILE A 135 -29.06 -19.71 20.00
C ILE A 135 -29.66 -19.73 18.61
N LYS A 136 -30.75 -19.03 18.41
CA LYS A 136 -31.42 -18.93 17.10
C LYS A 136 -30.52 -18.27 16.08
N SER A 137 -29.93 -17.13 16.39
CA SER A 137 -29.06 -16.37 15.47
C SER A 137 -27.80 -17.16 15.12
N ASN A 138 -27.17 -17.86 16.08
CA ASN A 138 -25.97 -18.67 15.78
C ASN A 138 -26.30 -19.87 14.89
N LYS A 139 -27.42 -20.55 15.10
CA LYS A 139 -27.82 -21.67 14.27
C LYS A 139 -28.10 -21.24 12.83
N GLU A 140 -28.82 -20.15 12.65
CA GLU A 140 -29.08 -19.54 11.33
C GLU A 140 -27.78 -19.11 10.66
N ARG A 141 -26.86 -18.48 11.40
CA ARG A 141 -25.54 -18.11 10.91
C ARG A 141 -24.72 -19.30 10.42
N GLU A 142 -24.66 -20.38 11.19
CA GLU A 142 -23.89 -21.57 10.82
C GLU A 142 -24.47 -22.25 9.57
N GLU A 143 -25.80 -22.36 9.47
CA GLU A 143 -26.45 -22.93 8.30
C GLU A 143 -26.16 -22.12 7.02
N ILE A 144 -26.12 -20.79 7.12
CA ILE A 144 -25.80 -19.91 5.99
C ILE A 144 -24.34 -20.05 5.62
N LEU A 145 -23.41 -20.00 6.59
CA LEU A 145 -21.98 -20.16 6.34
C LEU A 145 -21.63 -21.50 5.70
N GLN A 146 -22.27 -22.60 6.14
CA GLN A 146 -22.11 -23.91 5.50
C GLN A 146 -22.57 -23.90 4.03
N LYS A 147 -23.70 -23.24 3.73
CA LYS A 147 -24.17 -23.11 2.33
C LYS A 147 -23.25 -22.21 1.50
N LEU A 148 -22.63 -21.20 2.11
CA LEU A 148 -21.67 -20.32 1.45
C LEU A 148 -20.32 -20.99 1.18
N ALA A 149 -19.94 -22.00 1.97
CA ALA A 149 -18.68 -22.73 1.82
C ALA A 149 -18.47 -23.35 0.43
N LYS A 150 -19.55 -23.71 -0.27
CA LYS A 150 -19.48 -24.24 -1.65
C LYS A 150 -18.79 -23.31 -2.66
N TYR A 151 -18.74 -22.00 -2.38
CA TYR A 151 -18.13 -21.02 -3.27
C TYR A 151 -16.60 -20.92 -3.16
N ASN A 152 -15.98 -21.69 -2.25
CA ASN A 152 -14.53 -21.71 -2.04
C ASN A 152 -13.90 -20.32 -1.81
N LEU A 153 -14.60 -19.46 -1.08
CA LEU A 153 -14.09 -18.16 -0.66
C LEU A 153 -13.38 -18.28 0.69
N PRO A 154 -12.41 -17.38 0.99
CA PRO A 154 -11.78 -17.32 2.31
C PRO A 154 -12.81 -17.17 3.43
N THR A 155 -12.58 -17.82 4.57
CA THR A 155 -13.49 -17.78 5.73
C THR A 155 -13.78 -16.35 6.18
N ALA A 156 -12.76 -15.48 6.23
CA ALA A 156 -12.93 -14.07 6.55
C ALA A 156 -13.87 -13.36 5.55
N THR A 157 -13.78 -13.71 4.27
CA THR A 157 -14.68 -13.17 3.22
C THR A 157 -16.11 -13.68 3.39
N LEU A 158 -16.28 -14.97 3.71
CA LEU A 158 -17.61 -15.55 3.98
C LEU A 158 -18.28 -14.88 5.18
N LEU A 159 -17.51 -14.60 6.24
CA LEU A 159 -17.99 -13.88 7.40
C LEU A 159 -18.39 -12.43 7.06
N LYS A 160 -17.59 -11.74 6.25
CA LYS A 160 -17.96 -10.39 5.76
C LYS A 160 -19.24 -10.42 4.93
N ILE A 161 -19.38 -11.39 4.03
CA ILE A 161 -20.59 -11.58 3.23
C ILE A 161 -21.82 -11.78 4.14
N TYR A 162 -21.70 -12.64 5.14
CA TYR A 162 -22.77 -12.86 6.11
C TYR A 162 -23.08 -11.60 6.93
N ASN A 163 -22.08 -10.91 7.42
CA ASN A 163 -22.26 -9.70 8.25
C ASN A 163 -22.96 -8.56 7.48
N ILE A 164 -22.74 -8.47 6.17
CA ILE A 164 -23.31 -7.41 5.33
C ILE A 164 -24.69 -7.79 4.81
N TYR A 165 -24.90 -9.05 4.41
CA TYR A 165 -26.12 -9.46 3.72
C TYR A 165 -27.05 -10.36 4.57
N GLY A 166 -26.57 -10.90 5.69
CA GLY A 166 -27.35 -11.80 6.52
C GLY A 166 -27.95 -12.98 5.71
N ASP A 167 -29.24 -13.16 5.85
CA ASP A 167 -30.01 -14.22 5.19
C ASP A 167 -30.06 -14.09 3.66
N GLU A 168 -29.90 -12.88 3.13
CA GLU A 168 -29.89 -12.61 1.69
C GLU A 168 -28.57 -13.02 1.01
N ALA A 169 -27.52 -13.38 1.77
CA ALA A 169 -26.21 -13.71 1.25
C ALA A 169 -26.24 -14.78 0.15
N ILE A 170 -27.03 -15.85 0.36
CA ILE A 170 -27.17 -16.95 -0.60
C ILE A 170 -27.87 -16.50 -1.87
N ASN A 171 -28.94 -15.69 -1.71
CA ASN A 171 -29.74 -15.16 -2.81
C ASN A 171 -28.90 -14.22 -3.69
N ILE A 172 -28.08 -13.36 -3.06
CA ILE A 172 -27.16 -12.47 -3.76
C ILE A 172 -26.12 -13.24 -4.54
N LEU A 173 -25.46 -14.25 -3.93
CA LEU A 173 -24.46 -15.07 -4.61
C LEU A 173 -25.04 -15.87 -5.79
N LYS A 174 -26.30 -16.28 -5.72
CA LYS A 174 -26.98 -16.97 -6.82
C LYS A 174 -27.39 -16.05 -7.96
N ASN A 175 -27.93 -14.87 -7.65
CA ASN A 175 -28.57 -14.03 -8.66
C ASN A 175 -27.69 -12.89 -9.17
N ASN A 176 -26.86 -12.32 -8.31
CA ASN A 176 -25.96 -11.22 -8.67
C ASN A 176 -24.68 -11.21 -7.80
N PRO A 177 -23.75 -12.14 -7.99
CA PRO A 177 -22.48 -12.16 -7.25
C PRO A 177 -21.62 -10.90 -7.44
N TYR A 178 -21.87 -10.11 -8.47
CA TYR A 178 -21.13 -8.87 -8.74
C TYR A 178 -21.36 -7.79 -7.67
N ARG A 179 -22.42 -7.92 -6.86
CA ARG A 179 -22.61 -7.07 -5.67
C ARG A 179 -21.45 -7.15 -4.68
N LEU A 180 -20.74 -8.28 -4.61
CA LEU A 180 -19.53 -8.42 -3.79
C LEU A 180 -18.43 -7.40 -4.16
N ILE A 181 -18.42 -6.95 -5.43
CA ILE A 181 -17.48 -5.94 -5.93
C ILE A 181 -17.95 -4.54 -5.55
N TYR A 182 -19.24 -4.24 -5.80
CA TYR A 182 -19.81 -2.91 -5.54
C TYR A 182 -19.83 -2.58 -4.05
N ASP A 183 -20.16 -3.57 -3.21
CA ASP A 183 -20.27 -3.42 -1.76
C ASP A 183 -18.90 -3.59 -1.05
N LYS A 184 -17.79 -3.62 -1.83
CA LYS A 184 -16.39 -3.63 -1.36
C LYS A 184 -16.04 -4.74 -0.36
N ILE A 185 -16.59 -5.92 -0.55
CA ILE A 185 -16.37 -7.07 0.36
C ILE A 185 -14.95 -7.63 0.27
N GLY A 186 -14.16 -7.20 -0.73
CA GLY A 186 -12.80 -7.71 -0.96
C GLY A 186 -12.75 -8.87 -1.94
N VAL A 187 -13.85 -9.14 -2.68
CA VAL A 187 -13.91 -10.12 -3.77
C VAL A 187 -13.62 -9.44 -5.10
N GLY A 188 -12.59 -9.88 -5.81
CA GLY A 188 -12.25 -9.36 -7.12
C GLY A 188 -13.17 -9.87 -8.23
N PHE A 189 -13.22 -9.14 -9.36
CA PHE A 189 -14.05 -9.47 -10.52
C PHE A 189 -13.92 -10.93 -10.97
N LYS A 190 -12.69 -11.45 -11.12
CA LYS A 190 -12.46 -12.84 -11.59
C LYS A 190 -13.14 -13.88 -10.71
N THR A 191 -13.13 -13.67 -9.40
CA THR A 191 -13.77 -14.59 -8.44
C THR A 191 -15.29 -14.45 -8.47
N ALA A 192 -15.81 -13.22 -8.46
CA ALA A 192 -17.25 -12.96 -8.57
C ALA A 192 -17.80 -13.47 -9.92
N ASP A 193 -17.08 -13.28 -11.02
CA ASP A 193 -17.44 -13.73 -12.36
C ASP A 193 -17.48 -15.26 -12.45
N LYS A 194 -16.50 -15.95 -11.84
CA LYS A 194 -16.50 -17.40 -11.74
C LYS A 194 -17.74 -17.91 -11.02
N ILE A 195 -18.08 -17.34 -9.86
CA ILE A 195 -19.28 -17.69 -9.10
C ILE A 195 -20.54 -17.44 -9.94
N ALA A 196 -20.63 -16.28 -10.60
CA ALA A 196 -21.78 -15.93 -11.42
C ALA A 196 -22.02 -16.93 -12.56
N LEU A 197 -20.96 -17.31 -13.26
CA LEU A 197 -21.04 -18.28 -14.37
C LEU A 197 -21.38 -19.70 -13.88
N GLU A 198 -20.84 -20.12 -12.72
CA GLU A 198 -21.18 -21.40 -12.09
C GLU A 198 -22.64 -21.47 -11.63
N GLU A 199 -23.21 -20.35 -11.14
CA GLU A 199 -24.63 -20.24 -10.78
C GLU A 199 -25.57 -19.98 -11.98
N GLY A 200 -25.04 -19.89 -13.21
CA GLY A 200 -25.82 -19.75 -14.45
C GLY A 200 -26.29 -18.33 -14.75
N VAL A 201 -25.65 -17.31 -14.16
CA VAL A 201 -25.92 -15.90 -14.51
C VAL A 201 -25.52 -15.65 -15.96
N ASP A 202 -26.33 -14.87 -16.67
CA ASP A 202 -26.11 -14.57 -18.09
C ASP A 202 -24.70 -13.99 -18.35
N ALA A 203 -23.89 -14.77 -19.08
CA ALA A 203 -22.51 -14.40 -19.45
C ALA A 203 -22.42 -13.10 -20.25
N ASN A 204 -23.51 -12.66 -20.89
CA ASN A 204 -23.60 -11.39 -21.59
C ASN A 204 -24.55 -10.39 -20.86
N GLY A 205 -24.88 -10.65 -19.59
CA GLY A 205 -25.78 -9.84 -18.78
C GLY A 205 -25.28 -8.43 -18.54
N LEU A 206 -26.20 -7.50 -18.27
CA LEU A 206 -25.88 -6.09 -18.01
C LEU A 206 -25.07 -5.94 -16.70
N GLU A 207 -25.38 -6.73 -15.66
CA GLU A 207 -24.67 -6.69 -14.39
C GLU A 207 -23.20 -7.13 -14.55
N ARG A 208 -22.95 -8.18 -15.35
CA ARG A 208 -21.59 -8.60 -15.69
C ARG A 208 -20.82 -7.48 -16.38
N LEU A 209 -21.46 -6.82 -17.36
CA LEU A 209 -20.83 -5.72 -18.10
C LEU A 209 -20.50 -4.54 -17.17
N LYS A 210 -21.41 -4.16 -16.27
CA LYS A 210 -21.14 -3.11 -15.27
C LYS A 210 -19.95 -3.47 -14.39
N ALA A 211 -19.91 -4.70 -13.89
CA ALA A 211 -18.80 -5.20 -13.06
C ALA A 211 -17.47 -5.24 -13.84
N ALA A 212 -17.50 -5.63 -15.11
CA ALA A 212 -16.31 -5.64 -15.97
C ALA A 212 -15.78 -4.23 -16.25
N ILE A 213 -16.67 -3.23 -16.40
CA ILE A 213 -16.28 -1.82 -16.52
C ILE A 213 -15.51 -1.36 -15.26
N ILE A 214 -16.07 -1.60 -14.06
CA ILE A 214 -15.42 -1.25 -12.79
C ILE A 214 -14.09 -2.00 -12.64
N TYR A 215 -14.05 -3.27 -13.02
CA TYR A 215 -12.81 -4.06 -13.00
C TYR A 215 -11.70 -3.47 -13.88
N LEU A 216 -12.01 -3.09 -15.12
CA LEU A 216 -11.02 -2.47 -16.00
C LEU A 216 -10.58 -1.10 -15.48
N LEU A 217 -11.50 -0.29 -14.95
CA LEU A 217 -11.14 0.98 -14.31
C LEU A 217 -10.15 0.76 -13.15
N ASN A 218 -10.39 -0.25 -12.30
CA ASN A 218 -9.45 -0.60 -11.22
C ASN A 218 -8.09 -1.12 -11.74
N ILE A 219 -8.06 -1.87 -12.85
CA ILE A 219 -6.79 -2.26 -13.48
C ILE A 219 -5.99 -1.04 -13.93
N TYR A 220 -6.66 -0.06 -14.55
CA TYR A 220 -6.01 1.16 -15.01
C TYR A 220 -5.55 2.04 -13.85
N LEU A 221 -6.33 2.08 -12.75
CA LEU A 221 -5.88 2.73 -11.52
C LEU A 221 -4.62 2.08 -10.95
N ALA A 222 -4.58 0.75 -10.87
CA ALA A 222 -3.38 0.02 -10.44
C ALA A 222 -2.18 0.22 -11.36
N GLN A 223 -2.40 0.68 -12.61
CA GLN A 223 -1.37 1.10 -13.56
C GLN A 223 -1.06 2.60 -13.49
N GLY A 224 -1.66 3.32 -12.55
CA GLY A 224 -1.43 4.74 -12.32
C GLY A 224 -2.33 5.70 -13.11
N SER A 225 -3.31 5.21 -13.89
CA SER A 225 -4.25 6.05 -14.64
C SER A 225 -5.46 6.41 -13.78
N THR A 226 -5.99 7.62 -13.88
CA THR A 226 -7.21 8.06 -13.19
C THR A 226 -8.48 7.84 -14.02
N TYR A 227 -8.35 7.65 -15.33
CA TYR A 227 -9.47 7.38 -16.24
C TYR A 227 -9.08 6.42 -17.38
N ILE A 228 -10.07 6.00 -18.12
CA ILE A 228 -9.92 5.29 -19.41
C ILE A 228 -10.71 6.06 -20.48
N PRO A 229 -10.17 6.33 -21.68
CA PRO A 229 -10.96 6.79 -22.83
C PRO A 229 -12.09 5.79 -23.12
N LYS A 230 -13.31 6.29 -23.33
CA LYS A 230 -14.52 5.45 -23.51
C LYS A 230 -14.39 4.44 -24.65
N ASP A 231 -13.81 4.87 -25.77
CA ASP A 231 -13.64 4.01 -26.93
C ASP A 231 -12.65 2.87 -26.65
N ARG A 232 -11.56 3.18 -25.91
CA ARG A 232 -10.59 2.18 -25.48
C ARG A 232 -11.22 1.20 -24.47
N LEU A 233 -12.02 1.68 -23.53
CA LEU A 233 -12.75 0.84 -22.59
C LEU A 233 -13.68 -0.13 -23.32
N TYR A 234 -14.38 0.35 -24.36
CA TYR A 234 -15.23 -0.49 -25.19
C TYR A 234 -14.45 -1.59 -25.91
N GLU A 235 -13.31 -1.25 -26.52
CA GLU A 235 -12.47 -2.24 -27.22
C GLU A 235 -11.88 -3.28 -26.25
N GLU A 236 -11.43 -2.89 -25.07
CA GLU A 236 -10.89 -3.85 -24.09
C GLU A 236 -11.97 -4.78 -23.50
N LEU A 237 -13.19 -4.29 -23.34
CA LEU A 237 -14.31 -5.13 -22.90
C LEU A 237 -14.67 -6.22 -23.90
N LYS A 238 -14.48 -6.01 -25.21
CA LYS A 238 -14.72 -7.02 -26.25
C LYS A 238 -13.86 -8.28 -26.06
N PHE A 239 -12.70 -8.17 -25.42
CA PHE A 239 -11.88 -9.35 -25.08
C PHE A 239 -12.43 -10.15 -23.90
N LEU A 240 -13.32 -9.56 -23.08
CA LEU A 240 -13.89 -10.21 -21.89
C LEU A 240 -15.28 -10.80 -22.16
N MET A 241 -16.06 -10.17 -23.07
CA MET A 241 -17.45 -10.57 -23.32
C MET A 241 -17.97 -10.05 -24.67
N THR A 242 -19.02 -10.71 -25.16
CA THR A 242 -19.75 -10.24 -26.35
C THR A 242 -20.76 -9.17 -25.91
N MET A 243 -20.71 -8.00 -26.55
CA MET A 243 -21.66 -6.92 -26.31
C MET A 243 -21.80 -6.05 -27.56
N ASP A 244 -22.93 -5.34 -27.66
CA ASP A 244 -23.13 -4.27 -28.62
C ASP A 244 -22.93 -2.89 -27.96
N GLU A 245 -22.89 -1.86 -28.81
CA GLU A 245 -22.67 -0.49 -28.34
C GLU A 245 -23.82 0.06 -27.51
N ASP A 246 -25.04 -0.35 -27.81
CA ASP A 246 -26.24 0.11 -27.06
C ASP A 246 -26.22 -0.42 -25.64
N LYS A 247 -25.90 -1.69 -25.45
CA LYS A 247 -25.75 -2.32 -24.13
C LYS A 247 -24.61 -1.69 -23.34
N PHE A 248 -23.46 -1.43 -23.99
CA PHE A 248 -22.36 -0.72 -23.35
C PHE A 248 -22.77 0.69 -22.90
N ASN A 249 -23.44 1.44 -23.76
CA ASN A 249 -23.92 2.78 -23.42
C ASN A 249 -24.95 2.76 -22.28
N LEU A 250 -25.81 1.73 -22.24
CA LEU A 250 -26.74 1.52 -21.13
C LEU A 250 -26.00 1.27 -19.81
N ALA A 251 -25.01 0.37 -19.81
CA ALA A 251 -24.19 0.08 -18.61
C ALA A 251 -23.47 1.33 -18.09
N ILE A 252 -22.86 2.10 -19.00
CA ILE A 252 -22.20 3.38 -18.67
C ILE A 252 -23.22 4.37 -18.05
N LYS A 253 -24.43 4.48 -18.63
CA LYS A 253 -25.46 5.38 -18.12
C LYS A 253 -25.92 4.97 -16.72
N GLU A 254 -26.16 3.69 -16.48
CA GLU A 254 -26.61 3.19 -15.18
C GLU A 254 -25.53 3.42 -14.11
N LEU A 255 -24.24 3.06 -14.39
CA LEU A 255 -23.14 3.31 -13.48
C LEU A 255 -22.90 4.79 -13.18
N ALA A 256 -23.12 5.66 -14.16
CA ALA A 256 -23.04 7.10 -13.95
C ALA A 256 -24.21 7.63 -13.12
N THR A 257 -25.42 7.07 -13.31
CA THR A 257 -26.61 7.45 -12.54
C THR A 257 -26.49 7.02 -11.07
N THR A 258 -25.90 5.87 -10.79
CA THR A 258 -25.61 5.41 -9.41
C THR A 258 -24.43 6.13 -8.75
N GLY A 259 -23.73 7.00 -9.48
CA GLY A 259 -22.54 7.69 -8.96
C GLY A 259 -21.30 6.82 -8.85
N SER A 260 -21.32 5.59 -9.39
CA SER A 260 -20.15 4.70 -9.37
C SER A 260 -19.03 5.19 -10.30
N ILE A 261 -19.40 5.77 -11.43
CA ILE A 261 -18.46 6.34 -12.40
C ILE A 261 -18.85 7.77 -12.78
N ALA A 262 -17.85 8.54 -13.19
CA ALA A 262 -18.03 9.84 -13.83
C ALA A 262 -17.63 9.76 -15.31
N VAL A 263 -18.49 10.29 -16.20
CA VAL A 263 -18.22 10.35 -17.64
C VAL A 263 -18.08 11.81 -18.04
N LYS A 264 -16.94 12.18 -18.60
CA LYS A 264 -16.64 13.56 -18.99
C LYS A 264 -16.25 13.65 -20.45
N LYS A 265 -16.82 14.63 -21.13
CA LYS A 265 -16.51 14.94 -22.52
C LYS A 265 -15.22 15.75 -22.59
N GLU A 266 -14.30 15.27 -23.38
CA GLU A 266 -13.10 16.01 -23.74
C GLU A 266 -13.34 16.94 -24.93
N ARG A 267 -12.32 17.72 -25.33
CA ARG A 267 -12.39 18.52 -26.57
C ARG A 267 -12.55 17.57 -27.76
N GLY A 268 -13.59 17.81 -28.54
CA GLY A 268 -13.98 16.93 -29.67
C GLY A 268 -15.13 16.00 -29.32
N LYS A 269 -15.07 14.75 -29.77
CA LYS A 269 -16.11 13.71 -29.52
C LYS A 269 -15.68 12.67 -28.47
N GLU A 270 -14.48 12.77 -27.93
CA GLU A 270 -13.94 11.81 -26.97
C GLU A 270 -14.56 11.99 -25.59
N TYR A 271 -14.82 10.87 -24.91
CA TYR A 271 -15.30 10.83 -23.53
C TYR A 271 -14.31 10.02 -22.67
N ASN A 272 -14.06 10.50 -21.47
CA ASN A 272 -13.28 9.81 -20.46
C ASN A 272 -14.18 9.25 -19.38
N VAL A 273 -13.90 8.01 -18.96
CA VAL A 273 -14.64 7.29 -17.91
C VAL A 273 -13.72 7.13 -16.70
N TYR A 274 -14.17 7.60 -15.56
CA TYR A 274 -13.47 7.56 -14.26
C TYR A 274 -14.26 6.74 -13.25
N LEU A 275 -13.60 6.18 -12.24
CA LEU A 275 -14.29 6.01 -10.95
C LEU A 275 -14.58 7.40 -10.37
N SER A 276 -15.78 7.62 -9.86
CA SER A 276 -16.25 8.96 -9.43
C SER A 276 -15.30 9.63 -8.45
N LEU A 277 -14.76 8.87 -7.48
CA LEU A 277 -13.77 9.36 -6.54
C LEU A 277 -12.60 10.08 -7.21
N TYR A 278 -11.95 9.45 -8.17
CA TYR A 278 -10.76 10.03 -8.81
C TYR A 278 -11.09 11.24 -9.67
N TYR A 279 -12.29 11.27 -10.25
CA TYR A 279 -12.78 12.45 -10.94
C TYR A 279 -12.93 13.64 -9.97
N GLU A 280 -13.55 13.39 -8.83
CA GLU A 280 -13.80 14.40 -7.78
C GLU A 280 -12.50 14.90 -7.18
N LYS A 281 -11.59 13.99 -6.84
CA LYS A 281 -10.30 14.32 -6.24
C LYS A 281 -9.37 15.11 -7.18
N GLU A 282 -9.30 14.77 -8.48
CA GLU A 282 -8.57 15.62 -9.43
C GLU A 282 -9.19 17.02 -9.57
N LEU A 283 -10.52 17.13 -9.52
CA LEU A 283 -11.20 18.41 -9.59
C LEU A 283 -10.94 19.24 -8.31
N GLU A 284 -10.95 18.60 -7.16
CA GLU A 284 -10.64 19.19 -5.88
C GLU A 284 -9.19 19.69 -5.84
N CYS A 285 -8.23 18.85 -6.25
CA CYS A 285 -6.81 19.25 -6.39
C CYS A 285 -6.66 20.52 -7.21
N ALA A 286 -7.28 20.56 -8.39
CA ALA A 286 -7.15 21.73 -9.26
C ALA A 286 -7.76 23.00 -8.64
N LYS A 287 -8.90 22.89 -7.96
CA LYS A 287 -9.55 24.02 -7.26
C LYS A 287 -8.72 24.52 -6.08
N ARG A 288 -8.32 23.62 -5.20
CA ARG A 288 -7.51 23.96 -4.02
C ARG A 288 -6.17 24.58 -4.41
N LEU A 289 -5.50 23.99 -5.41
CA LEU A 289 -4.27 24.53 -5.97
C LEU A 289 -4.47 25.98 -6.47
N TYR A 290 -5.59 26.24 -7.16
CA TYR A 290 -5.91 27.58 -7.63
C TYR A 290 -6.14 28.54 -6.45
N ASP A 291 -6.88 28.12 -5.43
CA ASP A 291 -7.20 28.93 -4.25
C ASP A 291 -5.94 29.28 -3.45
N ILE A 292 -5.08 28.29 -3.14
CA ILE A 292 -3.80 28.50 -2.45
C ILE A 292 -2.90 29.44 -3.25
N LYS A 293 -2.72 29.14 -4.56
CA LYS A 293 -1.83 29.91 -5.44
C LYS A 293 -2.20 31.39 -5.52
N ASN A 294 -3.51 31.71 -5.56
CA ASN A 294 -4.00 33.07 -5.80
C ASN A 294 -4.42 33.80 -4.50
N ALA A 295 -4.29 33.16 -3.35
CA ALA A 295 -4.54 33.81 -2.07
C ALA A 295 -3.57 34.97 -1.82
N ALA A 296 -4.02 35.97 -1.06
CA ALA A 296 -3.14 36.99 -0.58
C ALA A 296 -2.07 36.36 0.33
N LYS A 297 -0.79 36.63 0.04
CA LYS A 297 0.35 36.16 0.83
C LYS A 297 0.83 37.27 1.71
N GLU A 298 1.19 36.99 2.93
CA GLU A 298 2.00 37.90 3.74
C GLU A 298 3.33 38.12 3.04
N THR A 299 3.64 39.37 2.72
CA THR A 299 4.89 39.70 2.06
C THR A 299 6.01 39.68 3.09
N TYR A 300 6.91 38.74 2.95
CA TYR A 300 8.11 38.70 3.75
C TYR A 300 9.02 39.90 3.36
N VAL A 301 9.30 40.73 4.33
CA VAL A 301 10.14 41.93 4.12
C VAL A 301 11.56 41.63 4.57
N PHE A 302 12.32 40.92 3.75
CA PHE A 302 13.75 40.70 3.96
C PHE A 302 14.48 40.64 2.61
N ASP A 303 15.78 40.97 2.64
CA ASP A 303 16.65 40.78 1.47
C ASP A 303 17.11 39.32 1.39
N CYS A 304 16.49 38.57 0.47
CA CYS A 304 16.80 37.17 0.28
C CYS A 304 18.23 36.94 -0.22
N ASP A 305 18.80 37.88 -0.99
CA ASP A 305 20.16 37.77 -1.50
C ASP A 305 21.17 37.87 -0.35
N GLU A 306 21.00 38.87 0.53
CA GLU A 306 21.84 39.03 1.70
C GLU A 306 21.78 37.80 2.63
N LEU A 307 20.60 37.20 2.81
CA LEU A 307 20.44 36.02 3.65
C LEU A 307 21.09 34.77 3.04
N ILE A 308 21.00 34.61 1.73
CA ILE A 308 21.68 33.53 1.02
C ILE A 308 23.19 33.68 1.15
N GLU A 309 23.74 34.87 0.92
CA GLU A 309 25.18 35.14 1.06
C GLU A 309 25.67 34.86 2.49
N LYS A 310 24.91 35.26 3.50
CA LYS A 310 25.25 34.96 4.90
C LYS A 310 25.27 33.44 5.18
N TYR A 311 24.31 32.72 4.64
CA TYR A 311 24.25 31.27 4.77
C TYR A 311 25.42 30.59 4.03
N GLU A 312 25.71 31.00 2.80
CA GLU A 312 26.85 30.52 2.02
C GLU A 312 28.18 30.68 2.78
N ALA A 313 28.35 31.86 3.41
CA ALA A 313 29.55 32.15 4.20
C ALA A 313 29.62 31.32 5.51
N ALA A 314 28.48 31.08 6.17
CA ALA A 314 28.43 30.31 7.41
C ALA A 314 28.72 28.81 7.20
N GLU A 315 28.14 28.23 6.14
CA GLU A 315 28.25 26.80 5.84
C GLU A 315 29.43 26.50 4.89
N ASN A 316 30.15 27.52 4.41
CA ASN A 316 31.27 27.40 3.45
C ASN A 316 30.84 26.66 2.16
N ILE A 317 29.67 27.02 1.62
CA ILE A 317 29.13 26.51 0.36
C ILE A 317 28.87 27.67 -0.60
N ILE A 318 28.70 27.37 -1.88
CA ILE A 318 28.33 28.34 -2.91
C ILE A 318 27.18 27.76 -3.72
N PHE A 319 26.03 28.44 -3.72
CA PHE A 319 24.89 28.09 -4.56
C PHE A 319 25.07 28.65 -5.98
N ASP A 320 24.62 27.85 -6.97
CA ASP A 320 24.50 28.37 -8.34
C ASP A 320 23.28 29.31 -8.50
N GLU A 321 23.19 29.97 -9.65
CA GLU A 321 22.10 30.88 -9.95
C GLU A 321 20.73 30.24 -9.92
N LYS A 322 20.59 28.93 -10.33
CA LYS A 322 19.33 28.22 -10.29
C LYS A 322 18.94 27.85 -8.86
N GLN A 323 19.91 27.48 -8.02
CA GLN A 323 19.68 27.21 -6.61
C GLN A 323 19.25 28.47 -5.85
N LYS A 324 19.95 29.61 -6.07
CA LYS A 324 19.56 30.91 -5.52
C LYS A 324 18.17 31.34 -5.97
N LEU A 325 17.88 31.15 -7.26
CA LEU A 325 16.55 31.40 -7.81
C LEU A 325 15.47 30.55 -7.16
N ALA A 326 15.74 29.25 -6.93
CA ALA A 326 14.81 28.32 -6.27
C ALA A 326 14.48 28.78 -4.84
N ILE A 327 15.48 29.19 -4.05
CA ILE A 327 15.30 29.73 -2.69
C ILE A 327 14.42 30.98 -2.75
N LYS A 328 14.73 31.94 -3.61
CA LYS A 328 13.94 33.17 -3.76
C LYS A 328 12.49 32.92 -4.13
N LYS A 329 12.26 32.02 -5.12
CA LYS A 329 10.92 31.68 -5.59
C LYS A 329 10.08 31.01 -4.52
N ALA A 330 10.68 30.23 -3.60
CA ALA A 330 9.99 29.63 -2.49
C ALA A 330 9.36 30.65 -1.53
N PHE A 331 10.00 31.82 -1.36
CA PHE A 331 9.46 32.88 -0.52
C PHE A 331 8.49 33.83 -1.25
N VAL A 332 8.62 33.96 -2.56
CA VAL A 332 7.77 34.86 -3.36
C VAL A 332 6.43 34.22 -3.69
N ASN A 333 6.40 32.93 -3.98
CA ASN A 333 5.21 32.23 -4.43
C ASN A 333 4.52 31.45 -3.29
N ASN A 334 3.20 31.32 -3.35
CA ASN A 334 2.46 30.47 -2.41
C ASN A 334 2.70 28.99 -2.70
N ILE A 335 2.93 28.64 -3.95
CA ILE A 335 3.28 27.27 -4.36
C ILE A 335 4.46 27.34 -5.31
N SER A 336 5.48 26.53 -5.04
CA SER A 336 6.64 26.39 -5.94
C SER A 336 7.13 24.94 -5.96
N ILE A 337 7.75 24.56 -7.07
CA ILE A 337 8.32 23.23 -7.30
C ILE A 337 9.81 23.37 -7.56
N ILE A 338 10.60 22.51 -6.90
CA ILE A 338 12.02 22.30 -7.21
C ILE A 338 12.17 20.86 -7.70
N THR A 339 12.60 20.70 -8.94
CA THR A 339 12.86 19.37 -9.50
C THR A 339 14.32 19.25 -9.90
N GLY A 340 14.87 18.04 -9.73
CA GLY A 340 16.25 17.73 -10.09
C GLY A 340 16.66 16.37 -9.60
N GLY A 341 17.70 15.79 -10.25
CA GLY A 341 18.25 14.50 -9.89
C GLY A 341 18.96 14.48 -8.52
N PRO A 342 19.43 13.32 -8.08
CA PRO A 342 20.26 13.21 -6.89
C PRO A 342 21.57 14.02 -7.04
N GLY A 343 22.00 14.66 -5.95
CA GLY A 343 23.22 15.44 -5.92
C GLY A 343 23.13 16.84 -6.55
N THR A 344 21.91 17.29 -6.94
CA THR A 344 21.70 18.65 -7.44
C THR A 344 21.52 19.71 -6.34
N GLY A 345 21.68 19.32 -5.06
CA GLY A 345 21.65 20.24 -3.93
C GLY A 345 20.25 20.56 -3.40
N LYS A 346 19.21 19.73 -3.71
CA LYS A 346 17.85 19.93 -3.17
C LYS A 346 17.85 20.04 -1.64
N THR A 347 18.58 19.18 -0.95
CA THR A 347 18.66 19.20 0.52
C THR A 347 19.32 20.46 1.05
N SER A 348 20.42 20.90 0.43
CA SER A 348 21.10 22.15 0.83
C SER A 348 20.22 23.40 0.62
N ILE A 349 19.36 23.37 -0.40
CA ILE A 349 18.33 24.42 -0.60
C ILE A 349 17.31 24.39 0.55
N ILE A 350 16.85 23.19 0.97
CA ILE A 350 15.93 23.05 2.10
C ILE A 350 16.57 23.58 3.38
N GLU A 351 17.82 23.21 3.65
CA GLU A 351 18.57 23.70 4.83
C GLU A 351 18.70 25.24 4.84
N ALA A 352 19.02 25.86 3.70
CA ALA A 352 19.06 27.31 3.57
C ALA A 352 17.69 27.96 3.81
N ILE A 353 16.61 27.39 3.24
CA ILE A 353 15.24 27.88 3.47
C ILE A 353 14.87 27.77 4.95
N ILE A 354 15.14 26.64 5.61
CA ILE A 354 14.87 26.44 7.04
C ILE A 354 15.64 27.47 7.88
N ASN A 355 16.91 27.71 7.56
CA ASN A 355 17.71 28.71 8.27
C ASN A 355 17.06 30.11 8.19
N ILE A 356 16.59 30.50 7.00
CA ILE A 356 15.89 31.77 6.80
C ILE A 356 14.57 31.77 7.61
N LEU A 357 13.76 30.72 7.55
CA LEU A 357 12.48 30.61 8.29
C LEU A 357 12.70 30.78 9.80
N LYS A 358 13.73 30.13 10.35
CA LYS A 358 14.09 30.25 11.77
C LYS A 358 14.52 31.66 12.17
N ASN A 359 15.32 32.33 11.34
CA ASN A 359 15.76 33.68 11.59
C ASN A 359 14.61 34.67 11.70
N PHE A 360 13.48 34.41 11.08
CA PHE A 360 12.27 35.24 11.11
C PHE A 360 11.12 34.65 11.95
N ASN A 361 11.37 33.54 12.68
CA ASN A 361 10.37 32.85 13.49
C ASN A 361 9.11 32.48 12.71
N ILE A 362 9.28 32.06 11.44
CA ILE A 362 8.19 31.56 10.60
C ILE A 362 8.04 30.08 10.88
N SER A 363 6.80 29.65 11.19
CA SER A 363 6.49 28.26 11.46
C SER A 363 6.59 27.40 10.20
N PHE A 364 7.14 26.20 10.30
CA PHE A 364 7.26 25.30 9.15
C PHE A 364 7.03 23.84 9.51
N ALA A 365 6.58 23.05 8.53
CA ALA A 365 6.43 21.62 8.63
C ALA A 365 7.21 20.93 7.50
N LEU A 366 7.93 19.84 7.86
CA LEU A 366 8.68 19.01 6.92
C LEU A 366 7.99 17.67 6.76
N ALA A 367 7.76 17.26 5.52
CA ALA A 367 7.12 15.97 5.25
C ALA A 367 7.66 15.27 4.00
N ALA A 368 7.44 13.96 3.95
CA ALA A 368 7.71 13.14 2.77
C ALA A 368 6.66 12.01 2.65
N PRO A 369 6.46 11.41 1.46
CA PRO A 369 5.51 10.32 1.27
C PRO A 369 5.85 9.03 2.05
N THR A 370 7.12 8.80 2.37
CA THR A 370 7.60 7.57 3.05
C THR A 370 8.38 7.88 4.32
N GLY A 371 8.37 6.94 5.30
CA GLY A 371 9.11 7.06 6.54
C GLY A 371 10.61 7.25 6.34
N LYS A 372 11.21 6.50 5.41
CA LYS A 372 12.65 6.64 5.09
C LYS A 372 13.02 8.01 4.52
N ALA A 373 12.17 8.55 3.64
CA ALA A 373 12.42 9.88 3.10
C ALA A 373 12.27 10.97 4.17
N ALA A 374 11.28 10.85 5.05
CA ALA A 374 11.10 11.75 6.19
C ALA A 374 12.29 11.69 7.14
N LYS A 375 12.71 10.49 7.55
CA LYS A 375 13.89 10.31 8.41
C LYS A 375 15.17 10.89 7.80
N ARG A 376 15.38 10.66 6.50
CA ARG A 376 16.52 11.25 5.79
C ARG A 376 16.48 12.79 5.77
N MET A 377 15.29 13.37 5.62
CA MET A 377 15.11 14.81 5.71
C MET A 377 15.47 15.32 7.12
N GLU A 378 15.00 14.63 8.16
CA GLU A 378 15.32 14.93 9.56
C GLU A 378 16.84 14.84 9.84
N GLU A 379 17.49 13.75 9.41
CA GLU A 379 18.94 13.56 9.59
C GLU A 379 19.78 14.64 8.90
N LYS A 380 19.33 15.17 7.78
CA LYS A 380 20.03 16.19 7.00
C LYS A 380 19.79 17.59 7.53
N THR A 381 18.54 17.91 7.84
CA THR A 381 18.15 19.25 8.26
C THR A 381 18.32 19.48 9.77
N GLY A 382 18.41 18.41 10.56
CA GLY A 382 18.37 18.47 12.03
C GLY A 382 17.00 18.87 12.59
N GLU A 383 15.95 18.92 11.75
CA GLU A 383 14.59 19.32 12.12
C GLU A 383 13.64 18.15 12.00
N ALA A 384 12.64 18.08 12.90
CA ALA A 384 11.66 17.00 12.89
C ALA A 384 10.92 16.95 11.54
N ALA A 385 10.94 15.78 10.90
CA ALA A 385 10.23 15.51 9.66
C ALA A 385 9.37 14.27 9.81
N MET A 386 8.21 14.24 9.16
CA MET A 386 7.26 13.16 9.30
C MET A 386 6.70 12.69 7.96
N THR A 387 6.04 11.52 7.94
CA THR A 387 5.32 11.11 6.75
C THR A 387 4.11 12.00 6.49
N LEU A 388 3.74 12.18 5.21
CA LEU A 388 2.51 12.91 4.87
C LEU A 388 1.29 12.32 5.58
N HIS A 389 1.18 11.00 5.68
CA HIS A 389 0.07 10.35 6.41
C HIS A 389 0.00 10.80 7.87
N ARG A 390 1.16 10.91 8.53
CA ARG A 390 1.23 11.36 9.93
C ARG A 390 0.96 12.87 10.06
N LEU A 391 1.50 13.69 9.15
CA LEU A 391 1.27 15.14 9.14
C LEU A 391 -0.22 15.47 8.98
N LEU A 392 -0.92 14.69 8.16
CA LEU A 392 -2.33 14.87 7.85
C LEU A 392 -3.26 14.13 8.82
N ASN A 393 -2.71 13.41 9.79
CA ASN A 393 -3.45 12.55 10.72
C ASN A 393 -4.42 11.60 10.03
N ILE A 394 -3.99 11.02 8.90
CA ILE A 394 -4.80 10.15 8.06
C ILE A 394 -4.62 8.71 8.49
N ALA A 395 -5.72 8.06 8.93
CA ALA A 395 -5.77 6.61 9.11
C ALA A 395 -6.65 5.97 8.03
N PRO A 396 -6.32 4.77 7.51
CA PRO A 396 -7.22 4.07 6.62
C PRO A 396 -8.47 3.65 7.39
N ILE A 397 -9.64 3.92 6.80
CA ILE A 397 -10.89 3.36 7.28
C ILE A 397 -10.94 1.87 6.91
N ASP A 398 -11.36 1.01 7.82
CA ASP A 398 -11.45 -0.45 7.63
C ASP A 398 -11.98 -0.85 6.25
N GLY A 399 -11.09 -1.38 5.41
CA GLY A 399 -11.42 -1.95 4.10
C GLY A 399 -11.69 -0.96 2.96
N ALA A 400 -11.44 0.34 3.15
CA ALA A 400 -11.54 1.35 2.10
C ALA A 400 -10.19 2.03 1.86
N ASP A 401 -9.86 2.26 0.58
CA ASP A 401 -8.72 3.13 0.19
C ASP A 401 -9.06 4.63 0.39
N PHE A 402 -9.88 4.96 1.40
CA PHE A 402 -10.35 6.31 1.67
C PHE A 402 -9.78 6.82 2.97
N PHE A 403 -9.47 8.09 2.97
CA PHE A 403 -9.02 8.84 4.14
C PHE A 403 -10.18 9.74 4.59
N GLU A 404 -10.46 9.83 5.88
CA GLU A 404 -11.30 10.88 6.43
C GLU A 404 -10.48 12.15 6.66
N SER A 405 -11.16 13.28 6.59
CA SER A 405 -10.66 14.65 6.55
C SER A 405 -9.37 14.89 7.32
N SER A 406 -8.37 15.38 6.62
CA SER A 406 -7.15 15.95 7.18
C SER A 406 -7.45 17.11 8.13
N GLU A 407 -6.82 17.11 9.30
CA GLU A 407 -6.73 18.32 10.14
C GLU A 407 -5.91 19.39 9.41
N GLU A 408 -6.19 20.66 9.69
CA GLU A 408 -5.41 21.77 9.14
C GLU A 408 -3.97 21.73 9.64
N ILE A 409 -3.01 21.93 8.75
CA ILE A 409 -1.59 21.97 9.10
C ILE A 409 -1.29 23.32 9.82
N ASP A 410 -0.89 23.23 11.08
CA ASP A 410 -0.49 24.38 11.89
C ASP A 410 0.97 24.78 11.56
N ALA A 411 1.18 25.25 10.34
CA ALA A 411 2.46 25.81 9.89
C ALA A 411 2.22 26.81 8.75
N ASP A 412 3.05 27.84 8.66
CA ASP A 412 2.97 28.86 7.60
C ASP A 412 3.69 28.44 6.34
N PHE A 413 4.69 27.56 6.47
CA PHE A 413 5.51 27.08 5.38
C PHE A 413 5.60 25.54 5.41
N ILE A 414 5.07 24.89 4.39
CA ILE A 414 5.04 23.44 4.28
C ILE A 414 6.04 23.00 3.20
N ILE A 415 6.97 22.12 3.56
CA ILE A 415 7.99 21.56 2.67
C ILE A 415 7.75 20.07 2.50
N VAL A 416 7.54 19.63 1.27
CA VAL A 416 7.31 18.20 0.96
C VAL A 416 8.37 17.73 -0.02
N ASP A 417 9.18 16.75 0.38
CA ASP A 417 10.17 16.12 -0.49
C ASP A 417 9.64 14.80 -1.08
N GLU A 418 10.34 14.27 -2.09
CA GLU A 418 10.01 13.02 -2.83
C GLU A 418 8.58 13.01 -3.42
N VAL A 419 8.10 14.17 -3.91
CA VAL A 419 6.74 14.34 -4.46
C VAL A 419 6.48 13.46 -5.68
N SER A 420 7.51 12.96 -6.36
CA SER A 420 7.36 11.96 -7.44
C SER A 420 6.60 10.69 -7.01
N MET A 421 6.61 10.38 -5.71
CA MET A 421 5.92 9.22 -5.13
C MET A 421 4.46 9.52 -4.72
N MET A 422 4.03 10.78 -4.78
CA MET A 422 2.71 11.20 -4.33
C MET A 422 1.65 10.98 -5.41
N ASP A 423 0.58 10.26 -5.08
CA ASP A 423 -0.56 10.03 -5.95
C ASP A 423 -1.64 11.12 -5.81
N THR A 424 -2.68 11.01 -6.63
CA THR A 424 -3.78 12.01 -6.65
C THR A 424 -4.54 12.08 -5.33
N LEU A 425 -4.75 10.95 -4.64
CA LEU A 425 -5.51 10.94 -3.39
C LEU A 425 -4.73 11.66 -2.28
N LEU A 426 -3.47 11.27 -2.08
CA LEU A 426 -2.62 11.88 -1.06
C LEU A 426 -2.39 13.38 -1.33
N PHE A 427 -2.24 13.76 -2.61
CA PHE A 427 -2.12 15.17 -2.98
C PHE A 427 -3.40 15.95 -2.70
N SER A 428 -4.58 15.37 -2.92
CA SER A 428 -5.86 15.99 -2.59
C SER A 428 -5.97 16.27 -1.10
N GLU A 429 -5.59 15.30 -0.26
CA GLU A 429 -5.62 15.46 1.20
C GLU A 429 -4.62 16.51 1.67
N LEU A 430 -3.40 16.52 1.09
CA LEU A 430 -2.41 17.56 1.40
C LEU A 430 -2.97 18.98 1.10
N LEU A 431 -3.54 19.18 -0.08
CA LEU A 431 -4.10 20.48 -0.44
C LEU A 431 -5.32 20.86 0.39
N ALA A 432 -6.11 19.88 0.85
CA ALA A 432 -7.25 20.11 1.72
C ALA A 432 -6.84 20.61 3.12
N ALA A 433 -5.66 20.19 3.60
CA ALA A 433 -5.11 20.56 4.91
C ALA A 433 -4.38 21.91 4.91
N ILE A 434 -4.15 22.54 3.75
CA ILE A 434 -3.44 23.82 3.62
C ILE A 434 -4.42 24.97 3.47
N GLU A 435 -4.38 25.91 4.39
CA GLU A 435 -5.15 27.14 4.28
C GLU A 435 -4.61 28.06 3.17
N PRO A 436 -5.48 28.75 2.43
CA PRO A 436 -5.06 29.78 1.48
C PRO A 436 -4.28 30.91 2.17
N GLY A 437 -3.10 31.23 1.64
CA GLY A 437 -2.16 32.21 2.22
C GLY A 437 -0.89 31.59 2.77
N LYS A 438 -0.91 30.31 3.13
CA LYS A 438 0.28 29.53 3.52
C LYS A 438 1.13 29.18 2.30
N THR A 439 2.39 28.81 2.53
CA THR A 439 3.34 28.49 1.47
C THR A 439 3.55 26.97 1.36
N LEU A 440 3.48 26.42 0.15
CA LEU A 440 3.76 25.04 -0.17
C LEU A 440 4.96 24.92 -1.11
N LEU A 441 6.03 24.30 -0.64
CA LEU A 441 7.21 23.96 -1.44
C LEU A 441 7.24 22.46 -1.69
N LEU A 442 7.23 22.08 -2.97
CA LEU A 442 7.25 20.69 -3.43
C LEU A 442 8.62 20.37 -4.04
N LEU A 443 9.27 19.31 -3.55
CA LEU A 443 10.55 18.85 -4.09
C LEU A 443 10.41 17.43 -4.65
N GLY A 444 11.09 17.15 -5.74
CA GLY A 444 11.06 15.80 -6.32
C GLY A 444 11.98 15.68 -7.53
N ASP A 445 11.97 14.52 -8.13
CA ASP A 445 12.71 14.23 -9.35
C ASP A 445 11.74 13.70 -10.41
N LYS A 446 11.50 14.47 -11.45
CA LYS A 446 10.55 14.14 -12.53
C LYS A 446 11.00 12.94 -13.38
N ASP A 447 12.29 12.59 -13.35
CA ASP A 447 12.89 11.52 -14.15
C ASP A 447 12.90 10.17 -13.41
N GLN A 448 12.57 10.15 -12.10
CA GLN A 448 12.37 8.93 -11.33
C GLN A 448 11.04 8.24 -11.66
N LEU A 449 10.85 7.03 -11.08
CA LEU A 449 9.57 6.33 -11.20
C LEU A 449 8.44 7.16 -10.58
N PRO A 450 7.27 7.24 -11.23
CA PRO A 450 6.11 7.91 -10.68
C PRO A 450 5.50 7.13 -9.50
N SER A 451 4.49 7.72 -8.86
CA SER A 451 3.74 7.12 -7.74
C SER A 451 3.22 5.71 -8.07
N VAL A 452 3.10 4.83 -7.08
CA VAL A 452 2.45 3.52 -7.24
C VAL A 452 0.95 3.70 -7.40
N GLY A 453 0.33 4.63 -6.66
CA GLY A 453 -1.08 4.99 -6.79
C GLY A 453 -1.40 5.75 -8.07
N ALA A 454 -2.69 5.95 -8.33
CA ALA A 454 -3.17 6.58 -9.55
C ALA A 454 -2.94 8.10 -9.53
N GLY A 455 -2.53 8.62 -10.67
CA GLY A 455 -2.15 10.02 -10.88
C GLY A 455 -0.69 10.16 -11.31
N ASN A 456 -0.34 11.36 -11.74
CA ASN A 456 1.03 11.76 -12.10
C ASN A 456 1.29 13.20 -11.64
N VAL A 457 1.11 13.40 -10.33
CA VAL A 457 0.98 14.72 -9.72
C VAL A 457 2.13 15.65 -10.10
N LEU A 458 3.38 15.23 -9.86
CA LEU A 458 4.54 16.10 -10.12
C LEU A 458 4.64 16.51 -11.58
N GLU A 459 4.49 15.55 -12.49
CA GLU A 459 4.56 15.80 -13.94
C GLU A 459 3.39 16.66 -14.42
N ASP A 460 2.16 16.37 -13.95
CA ASP A 460 0.96 17.15 -14.29
C ASP A 460 1.09 18.61 -13.81
N LEU A 461 1.64 18.85 -12.62
CA LEU A 461 1.90 20.19 -12.09
C LEU A 461 2.92 20.93 -12.94
N ILE A 462 4.05 20.30 -13.25
CA ILE A 462 5.13 20.88 -14.09
C ILE A 462 4.59 21.19 -15.48
N ASN A 463 3.95 20.22 -16.13
CA ASN A 463 3.44 20.33 -17.49
C ASN A 463 2.29 21.35 -17.59
N SER A 464 1.55 21.60 -16.50
CA SER A 464 0.50 22.62 -16.48
C SER A 464 1.06 24.01 -16.80
N GLY A 465 2.31 24.28 -16.45
CA GLY A 465 2.95 25.60 -16.56
C GLY A 465 2.30 26.67 -15.66
N GLU A 466 1.48 26.24 -14.70
CA GLU A 466 0.76 27.14 -13.78
C GLU A 466 1.40 27.22 -12.40
N VAL A 467 2.26 26.29 -12.04
CA VAL A 467 3.04 26.29 -10.80
C VAL A 467 4.47 26.67 -11.12
N GLU A 468 5.00 27.62 -10.35
CA GLU A 468 6.38 28.07 -10.52
C GLU A 468 7.35 26.93 -10.27
N THR A 469 8.13 26.57 -11.29
CA THR A 469 9.03 25.40 -11.25
C THR A 469 10.47 25.84 -11.50
N THR A 470 11.38 25.33 -10.68
CA THR A 470 12.83 25.48 -10.91
C THR A 470 13.45 24.12 -11.13
N GLU A 471 14.05 23.89 -12.28
CA GLU A 471 14.76 22.66 -12.63
C GLU A 471 16.26 22.82 -12.36
N LEU A 472 16.78 22.01 -11.43
CA LEU A 472 18.19 21.93 -11.10
C LEU A 472 18.87 20.93 -12.01
N GLU A 473 19.88 21.36 -12.75
CA GLU A 473 20.57 20.51 -13.73
C GLU A 473 22.00 20.16 -13.30
N HIS A 474 22.63 21.05 -12.50
CA HIS A 474 24.01 20.86 -12.08
C HIS A 474 24.14 19.87 -10.92
N ILE A 475 25.11 18.96 -10.99
CA ILE A 475 25.37 17.94 -9.96
C ILE A 475 26.58 18.37 -9.14
N TYR A 476 26.36 18.53 -7.82
CA TYR A 476 27.38 18.93 -6.83
C TYR A 476 27.83 17.80 -5.91
N ARG A 477 27.66 16.56 -6.30
CA ARG A 477 28.10 15.44 -5.43
C ARG A 477 29.59 15.61 -5.13
N GLN A 478 29.98 15.41 -3.85
CA GLN A 478 31.31 15.66 -3.26
C GLN A 478 32.53 15.04 -4.00
N SER A 479 32.31 14.37 -5.09
CA SER A 479 33.34 13.97 -6.04
C SER A 479 32.92 14.43 -7.44
N GLU A 480 33.52 15.45 -7.97
CA GLU A 480 33.43 15.81 -9.40
C GLU A 480 33.76 14.63 -10.34
N ASN A 481 34.24 13.50 -9.77
CA ASN A 481 34.63 12.30 -10.45
C ASN A 481 33.70 11.09 -10.22
N SER A 482 32.52 11.22 -9.55
CA SER A 482 31.60 10.09 -9.35
C SER A 482 30.99 9.66 -10.67
N MET A 483 31.38 8.47 -11.13
CA MET A 483 30.79 7.87 -12.34
C MET A 483 29.33 7.50 -12.16
N ILE A 484 28.85 7.24 -10.92
CA ILE A 484 27.42 7.05 -10.63
C ILE A 484 26.65 8.32 -11.01
N ALA A 485 27.16 9.50 -10.62
CA ALA A 485 26.49 10.78 -10.89
C ALA A 485 26.52 11.09 -12.40
N ILE A 486 27.69 10.98 -13.04
CA ILE A 486 27.88 11.23 -14.48
C ILE A 486 26.99 10.27 -15.29
N ASN A 487 27.10 8.98 -15.05
CA ASN A 487 26.35 7.97 -15.79
C ASN A 487 24.83 8.04 -15.55
N SER A 488 24.39 8.45 -14.37
CA SER A 488 22.97 8.67 -14.14
C SER A 488 22.39 9.77 -15.06
N GLN A 489 23.18 10.84 -15.30
CA GLN A 489 22.78 11.88 -16.24
C GLN A 489 22.82 11.42 -17.70
N GLU A 490 23.89 10.68 -18.09
CA GLU A 490 23.96 10.11 -19.44
C GLU A 490 22.79 9.16 -19.71
N ILE A 491 22.46 8.27 -18.79
CA ILE A 491 21.30 7.39 -18.90
C ILE A 491 20.01 8.18 -18.98
N ARG A 492 19.83 9.25 -18.19
CA ARG A 492 18.68 10.14 -18.26
C ARG A 492 18.51 10.73 -19.64
N LEU A 493 19.60 11.11 -20.28
CA LEU A 493 19.63 11.66 -21.64
C LEU A 493 19.46 10.58 -22.74
N GLY A 494 19.55 9.30 -22.38
CA GLY A 494 19.44 8.17 -23.33
C GLY A 494 20.79 7.70 -23.88
N ASN A 495 21.88 8.09 -23.28
CA ASN A 495 23.22 7.69 -23.66
C ASN A 495 23.68 6.45 -22.84
N MET A 496 24.54 5.63 -23.47
CA MET A 496 25.15 4.51 -22.76
C MET A 496 26.14 5.02 -21.70
N PRO A 497 26.14 4.40 -20.50
CA PRO A 497 27.07 4.79 -19.45
C PRO A 497 28.50 4.38 -19.81
N GLU A 498 29.45 5.13 -19.31
CA GLU A 498 30.86 4.74 -19.34
C GLU A 498 31.17 3.84 -18.14
N VAL A 499 31.58 2.60 -18.40
CA VAL A 499 31.71 1.56 -17.37
C VAL A 499 33.15 1.12 -17.15
N ASN A 500 33.44 0.53 -15.99
CA ASN A 500 34.67 -0.16 -15.66
C ASN A 500 35.95 0.70 -15.76
N LYS A 501 35.85 2.01 -15.50
CA LYS A 501 37.04 2.85 -15.33
C LYS A 501 37.83 2.43 -14.09
N LYS A 502 39.14 2.63 -14.14
CA LYS A 502 39.99 2.45 -12.96
C LYS A 502 39.57 3.43 -11.86
N ASP A 503 39.50 2.94 -10.64
CA ASP A 503 39.09 3.71 -9.45
C ASP A 503 37.65 4.28 -9.55
N SER A 504 36.75 3.63 -10.31
CA SER A 504 35.37 3.99 -10.50
C SER A 504 34.49 3.51 -9.35
N ASP A 505 33.37 4.19 -9.18
CA ASP A 505 32.24 3.81 -8.30
C ASP A 505 31.11 3.14 -9.09
N PHE A 506 31.26 2.93 -10.41
CA PHE A 506 30.25 2.37 -11.32
C PHE A 506 30.83 1.22 -12.16
N PHE A 507 30.30 0.03 -11.99
CA PHE A 507 30.77 -1.18 -12.69
C PHE A 507 29.65 -1.89 -13.44
N PHE A 508 30.00 -2.50 -14.57
CA PHE A 508 29.16 -3.44 -15.31
C PHE A 508 29.91 -4.75 -15.52
N ILE A 509 29.35 -5.84 -14.97
CA ILE A 509 29.88 -7.21 -15.11
C ILE A 509 29.04 -7.94 -16.14
N SER A 510 29.62 -8.27 -17.30
CA SER A 510 28.94 -8.99 -18.36
C SER A 510 28.77 -10.46 -18.01
N LYS A 511 27.54 -10.98 -18.11
CA LYS A 511 27.17 -12.39 -17.91
C LYS A 511 26.09 -12.78 -18.92
N ASP A 512 26.14 -14.03 -19.43
CA ASP A 512 25.28 -14.45 -20.53
C ASP A 512 24.01 -15.16 -20.09
N SER A 513 23.97 -15.77 -18.90
CA SER A 513 22.80 -16.48 -18.39
C SER A 513 22.34 -15.96 -17.03
N ASP A 514 21.10 -16.24 -16.68
CA ASP A 514 20.55 -15.88 -15.37
C ASP A 514 21.20 -16.69 -14.24
N ASP A 515 21.75 -17.89 -14.55
CA ASP A 515 22.54 -18.70 -13.61
C ASP A 515 23.86 -18.02 -13.28
N ASP A 516 24.61 -17.60 -14.30
CA ASP A 516 25.89 -16.92 -14.13
C ASP A 516 25.73 -15.58 -13.40
N ILE A 517 24.60 -14.88 -13.65
CA ILE A 517 24.29 -13.63 -12.93
C ILE A 517 24.05 -13.91 -11.45
N LEU A 518 23.26 -14.96 -11.13
CA LEU A 518 22.97 -15.33 -9.75
C LEU A 518 24.25 -15.74 -9.02
N GLU A 519 25.07 -16.59 -9.64
CA GLU A 519 26.36 -17.03 -9.09
C GLU A 519 27.28 -15.84 -8.82
N GLU A 520 27.40 -14.91 -9.76
CA GLU A 520 28.21 -13.69 -9.58
C GLU A 520 27.70 -12.81 -8.43
N ILE A 521 26.37 -12.67 -8.26
CA ILE A 521 25.80 -11.94 -7.13
C ILE A 521 26.19 -12.58 -5.80
N LEU A 522 26.09 -13.92 -5.70
CA LEU A 522 26.45 -14.64 -4.49
C LEU A 522 27.95 -14.55 -4.17
N ASP A 523 28.80 -14.66 -5.20
CA ASP A 523 30.23 -14.54 -5.07
C ASP A 523 30.68 -13.13 -4.64
N LEU A 524 30.07 -12.09 -5.23
CA LEU A 524 30.31 -10.71 -4.82
C LEU A 524 30.03 -10.49 -3.34
N LEU A 525 28.92 -11.00 -2.85
CA LEU A 525 28.49 -10.81 -1.45
C LEU A 525 29.29 -11.67 -0.48
N ASN A 526 29.71 -12.87 -0.91
CA ASN A 526 30.46 -13.80 -0.05
C ASN A 526 31.91 -13.34 0.18
N GLU A 527 32.56 -12.79 -0.84
CA GLU A 527 34.01 -12.53 -0.78
C GLU A 527 34.42 -11.15 -1.31
N ARG A 528 33.96 -10.77 -2.51
CA ARG A 528 34.61 -9.67 -3.24
C ARG A 528 34.31 -8.30 -2.66
N LEU A 529 33.08 -8.02 -2.24
CA LEU A 529 32.72 -6.74 -1.64
C LEU A 529 33.40 -6.54 -0.28
N ILE A 530 33.59 -7.62 0.47
CA ILE A 530 34.29 -7.59 1.75
C ILE A 530 35.77 -7.28 1.53
N ASN A 531 36.40 -8.06 0.65
CA ASN A 531 37.87 -8.04 0.46
C ASN A 531 38.37 -6.79 -0.26
N TYR A 532 37.65 -6.28 -1.26
CA TYR A 532 38.11 -5.17 -2.10
C TYR A 532 37.55 -3.80 -1.70
N PHE A 533 36.36 -3.78 -1.11
CA PHE A 533 35.69 -2.53 -0.80
C PHE A 533 35.45 -2.34 0.71
N SER A 534 35.79 -3.33 1.54
CA SER A 534 35.55 -3.32 3.00
C SER A 534 34.09 -3.04 3.36
N LEU A 535 33.14 -3.52 2.52
CA LEU A 535 31.71 -3.38 2.73
C LEU A 535 31.17 -4.61 3.48
N ASP A 536 30.27 -4.38 4.42
CA ASP A 536 29.49 -5.44 5.05
C ASP A 536 28.30 -5.80 4.12
N PRO A 537 28.28 -7.00 3.53
CA PRO A 537 27.19 -7.40 2.62
C PRO A 537 25.81 -7.35 3.24
N PHE A 538 25.75 -7.49 4.56
CA PHE A 538 24.51 -7.44 5.29
C PHE A 538 24.01 -6.01 5.52
N LYS A 539 24.90 -5.07 5.87
CA LYS A 539 24.53 -3.70 6.24
C LYS A 539 24.56 -2.72 5.07
N ASP A 540 25.63 -2.78 4.29
CA ASP A 540 25.97 -1.74 3.32
C ASP A 540 25.43 -2.02 1.92
N VAL A 541 25.07 -3.29 1.63
CA VAL A 541 24.68 -3.72 0.29
C VAL A 541 23.19 -3.96 0.17
N GLN A 542 22.59 -3.45 -0.92
CA GLN A 542 21.21 -3.71 -1.28
C GLN A 542 21.12 -4.24 -2.71
N ILE A 543 20.44 -5.36 -2.89
CA ILE A 543 20.13 -5.86 -4.22
C ILE A 543 18.81 -5.29 -4.70
N LEU A 544 18.81 -4.68 -5.89
CA LEU A 544 17.63 -4.11 -6.52
C LEU A 544 17.31 -4.87 -7.80
N THR A 545 16.08 -5.33 -7.97
CA THR A 545 15.65 -6.05 -9.17
C THR A 545 14.33 -5.51 -9.72
N PRO A 546 14.09 -5.57 -11.06
CA PRO A 546 12.81 -5.14 -11.64
C PRO A 546 11.61 -5.97 -11.22
N THR A 547 11.81 -7.27 -10.87
CA THR A 547 10.75 -8.26 -10.76
C THR A 547 10.66 -8.93 -9.40
N LYS A 548 9.46 -9.43 -9.06
CA LYS A 548 9.25 -10.26 -7.86
C LYS A 548 9.49 -11.74 -8.15
N LYS A 549 9.11 -12.23 -9.35
CA LYS A 549 9.15 -13.64 -9.76
C LYS A 549 10.33 -13.89 -10.70
N GLY A 550 10.69 -15.17 -10.84
CA GLY A 550 11.79 -15.61 -11.66
C GLY A 550 13.09 -15.80 -10.87
N LYS A 551 14.12 -16.34 -11.53
CA LYS A 551 15.40 -16.68 -10.90
C LYS A 551 16.10 -15.48 -10.24
N LEU A 552 16.05 -14.32 -10.89
CA LEU A 552 16.60 -13.05 -10.41
C LEU A 552 15.53 -12.11 -9.82
N GLY A 553 14.34 -12.64 -9.51
CA GLY A 553 13.28 -11.91 -8.80
C GLY A 553 13.49 -11.90 -7.30
N THR A 554 12.87 -10.94 -6.61
CA THR A 554 13.06 -10.75 -5.14
C THR A 554 12.75 -12.01 -4.33
N VAL A 555 11.79 -12.84 -4.74
CA VAL A 555 11.41 -14.05 -3.99
C VAL A 555 12.58 -15.03 -3.93
N ASN A 556 13.16 -15.35 -5.09
CA ASN A 556 14.27 -16.29 -5.15
C ASN A 556 15.57 -15.70 -4.59
N LEU A 557 15.87 -14.44 -4.93
CA LEU A 557 17.06 -13.75 -4.40
C LEU A 557 17.03 -13.68 -2.87
N ASN A 558 15.92 -13.33 -2.27
CA ASN A 558 15.79 -13.29 -0.80
C ASN A 558 16.02 -14.67 -0.17
N TYR A 559 15.49 -15.73 -0.77
CA TYR A 559 15.74 -17.10 -0.30
C TYR A 559 17.23 -17.50 -0.36
N MET A 560 17.87 -17.22 -1.49
CA MET A 560 19.29 -17.54 -1.69
C MET A 560 20.20 -16.73 -0.75
N LEU A 561 19.89 -15.46 -0.62
CA LEU A 561 20.68 -14.52 0.21
C LEU A 561 20.49 -14.76 1.71
N GLN A 562 19.30 -15.13 2.15
CA GLN A 562 19.06 -15.55 3.53
C GLN A 562 19.93 -16.75 3.87
N ASN A 563 19.99 -17.75 2.99
CA ASN A 563 20.81 -18.95 3.23
C ASN A 563 22.32 -18.65 3.21
N LEU A 564 22.75 -17.68 2.38
CA LEU A 564 24.15 -17.26 2.32
C LEU A 564 24.58 -16.44 3.54
N LEU A 565 23.77 -15.44 3.90
CA LEU A 565 24.15 -14.40 4.85
C LEU A 565 23.66 -14.67 6.28
N ASN A 566 22.64 -15.50 6.45
CA ASN A 566 22.01 -15.78 7.74
C ASN A 566 21.55 -17.25 7.87
N SER A 567 22.51 -18.17 8.03
CA SER A 567 22.23 -19.58 8.30
C SER A 567 22.08 -19.80 9.82
N ARG A 568 20.86 -19.73 10.36
CA ARG A 568 20.55 -19.92 11.79
C ARG A 568 19.99 -21.31 12.09
N ALA A 569 20.04 -21.69 13.36
CA ALA A 569 19.43 -22.93 13.86
C ALA A 569 17.90 -22.88 13.82
N ASP A 570 17.24 -24.04 13.75
CA ASP A 570 15.76 -24.14 13.74
C ASP A 570 15.09 -23.52 14.98
N SER A 571 15.79 -23.48 16.13
CA SER A 571 15.30 -22.83 17.35
C SER A 571 15.08 -21.32 17.20
N GLU A 572 15.86 -20.68 16.31
CA GLU A 572 15.82 -19.25 16.02
C GLU A 572 15.01 -18.93 14.75
N THR A 573 14.19 -19.88 14.29
CA THR A 573 13.45 -19.79 13.02
C THR A 573 11.96 -19.98 13.26
N VAL A 574 11.13 -19.15 12.60
CA VAL A 574 9.69 -19.30 12.50
C VAL A 574 9.25 -19.48 11.05
N ARG A 575 8.28 -20.37 10.82
CA ARG A 575 7.66 -20.59 9.52
C ARG A 575 6.20 -20.21 9.58
N ALA A 576 5.82 -19.18 8.85
CA ALA A 576 4.45 -18.70 8.78
C ALA A 576 4.07 -18.33 7.35
N MET A 577 2.86 -18.68 6.93
CA MET A 577 2.28 -18.31 5.62
C MET A 577 3.21 -18.61 4.42
N GLY A 578 3.92 -19.76 4.46
CA GLY A 578 4.84 -20.18 3.41
C GLY A 578 6.16 -19.39 3.33
N LYS A 579 6.46 -18.56 4.32
CA LYS A 579 7.70 -17.83 4.49
C LYS A 579 8.47 -18.35 5.70
N GLU A 580 9.78 -18.24 5.63
CA GLU A 580 10.68 -18.56 6.75
C GLU A 580 11.39 -17.29 7.21
N PHE A 581 11.34 -17.00 8.49
CA PHE A 581 12.00 -15.88 9.13
C PHE A 581 12.94 -16.39 10.21
N ARG A 582 14.15 -15.83 10.29
CA ARG A 582 15.21 -16.20 11.23
C ARG A 582 15.65 -14.99 12.04
N VAL A 583 16.08 -15.21 13.25
CA VAL A 583 16.77 -14.16 14.02
C VAL A 583 17.94 -13.62 13.20
N GLY A 584 18.06 -12.31 13.08
CA GLY A 584 19.04 -11.61 12.26
C GLY A 584 18.60 -11.36 10.82
N ASP A 585 17.42 -11.79 10.39
CA ASP A 585 16.95 -11.49 9.01
C ASP A 585 16.65 -10.02 8.81
N LYS A 586 17.01 -9.52 7.63
CA LYS A 586 16.53 -8.23 7.13
C LYS A 586 15.08 -8.38 6.66
N VAL A 587 14.20 -7.58 7.20
CA VAL A 587 12.76 -7.59 6.86
C VAL A 587 12.26 -6.21 6.46
N ILE A 588 11.15 -6.20 5.74
CA ILE A 588 10.43 -4.99 5.34
C ILE A 588 8.94 -5.16 5.60
N GLN A 589 8.32 -4.16 6.21
CA GLN A 589 6.87 -4.04 6.32
C GLN A 589 6.25 -3.82 4.94
N THR A 590 5.18 -4.56 4.63
CA THR A 590 4.58 -4.54 3.28
C THR A 590 3.23 -3.85 3.21
N LYS A 591 2.68 -3.47 4.36
CA LYS A 591 1.42 -2.75 4.54
C LYS A 591 1.56 -1.73 5.66
N ASN A 592 0.73 -0.70 5.67
CA ASN A 592 0.61 0.15 6.85
C ASN A 592 -0.17 -0.63 7.92
N ASN A 593 0.35 -0.65 9.14
CA ASN A 593 -0.33 -1.19 10.30
C ASN A 593 -0.23 -0.16 11.43
N TYR A 594 -1.36 0.44 11.78
CA TYR A 594 -1.46 1.52 12.76
C TYR A 594 -1.66 0.99 14.18
N ASP A 595 -2.01 -0.30 14.32
CA ASP A 595 -2.32 -0.92 15.62
C ASP A 595 -1.08 -1.48 16.31
N ILE A 596 0.04 -1.65 15.60
CA ILE A 596 1.29 -2.14 16.17
C ILE A 596 1.87 -1.06 17.07
N ILE A 597 2.02 -1.38 18.34
CA ILE A 597 2.73 -0.54 19.31
C ILE A 597 4.22 -0.77 19.13
N SER A 598 4.95 0.31 18.86
CA SER A 598 6.41 0.31 18.79
C SER A 598 6.99 1.21 19.88
N HIS A 599 8.23 0.96 20.24
CA HIS A 599 8.96 1.71 21.24
C HIS A 599 10.15 2.42 20.60
N GLU A 600 10.21 3.73 20.71
CA GLU A 600 11.32 4.54 20.22
C GLU A 600 12.16 5.05 21.39
N TYR A 601 13.48 4.94 21.29
CA TYR A 601 14.38 5.46 22.32
C TYR A 601 14.72 6.92 22.03
N LYS A 602 14.11 7.85 22.78
CA LYS A 602 14.35 9.30 22.68
C LYS A 602 14.71 9.89 24.04
N ASN A 603 15.67 10.80 24.06
CA ASN A 603 16.06 11.57 25.27
C ASN A 603 16.29 10.71 26.54
N GLY A 604 16.82 9.50 26.37
CA GLY A 604 17.12 8.60 27.48
C GLY A 604 15.91 7.81 28.02
N LYS A 605 14.77 7.82 27.33
CA LYS A 605 13.55 7.07 27.66
C LYS A 605 12.99 6.38 26.45
N TYR A 606 12.29 5.26 26.68
CA TYR A 606 11.45 4.63 25.67
C TYR A 606 10.10 5.34 25.64
N GLU A 607 9.71 5.82 24.47
CA GLU A 607 8.39 6.40 24.21
C GLU A 607 7.59 5.42 23.34
N GLU A 608 6.32 5.22 23.68
CA GLU A 608 5.41 4.44 22.84
C GLU A 608 5.02 5.25 21.62
N VAL A 609 5.21 4.66 20.46
CA VAL A 609 4.81 5.21 19.17
C VAL A 609 3.93 4.19 18.45
N THR A 610 2.80 4.60 17.93
CA THR A 610 1.89 3.72 17.21
C THR A 610 2.22 3.67 15.73
N GLY A 611 2.12 2.48 15.15
CA GLY A 611 2.19 2.21 13.74
C GLY A 611 3.57 1.82 13.21
N VAL A 612 3.55 0.83 12.29
CA VAL A 612 4.66 0.46 11.41
C VAL A 612 4.15 0.56 9.97
N PHE A 613 4.92 1.20 9.11
CA PHE A 613 4.43 1.61 7.79
C PHE A 613 5.06 0.82 6.65
N ASN A 614 4.35 0.76 5.53
CA ASN A 614 4.84 0.11 4.32
C ASN A 614 6.16 0.74 3.86
N GLY A 615 7.19 -0.10 3.75
CA GLY A 615 8.54 0.33 3.40
C GLY A 615 9.51 0.41 4.60
N ASP A 616 9.00 0.37 5.84
CA ASP A 616 9.88 0.32 7.02
C ASP A 616 10.67 -0.98 7.02
N THR A 617 11.99 -0.87 7.14
CA THR A 617 12.91 -2.01 7.18
C THR A 617 13.52 -2.16 8.56
N GLY A 618 13.82 -3.39 8.91
CA GLY A 618 14.40 -3.70 10.20
C GLY A 618 15.07 -5.08 10.22
N ILE A 619 15.54 -5.47 11.38
CA ILE A 619 16.21 -6.74 11.64
C ILE A 619 15.43 -7.49 12.72
N ILE A 620 15.17 -8.76 12.49
CA ILE A 620 14.57 -9.63 13.51
C ILE A 620 15.58 -9.84 14.64
N LYS A 621 15.21 -9.41 15.84
CA LYS A 621 16.04 -9.48 17.03
C LYS A 621 15.88 -10.79 17.78
N SER A 622 14.64 -11.23 17.95
CA SER A 622 14.31 -12.45 18.67
C SER A 622 13.06 -13.12 18.09
N VAL A 623 12.97 -14.42 18.31
CA VAL A 623 11.79 -15.27 18.02
C VAL A 623 11.41 -15.98 19.31
N ASP A 624 10.22 -15.72 19.81
CA ASP A 624 9.63 -16.41 20.94
C ASP A 624 8.51 -17.34 20.44
N LYS A 625 8.80 -18.65 20.47
CA LYS A 625 7.86 -19.68 19.99
C LYS A 625 6.77 -20.00 21.00
N ASP A 626 7.04 -19.76 22.30
CA ASP A 626 6.09 -20.06 23.36
C ASP A 626 4.97 -19.00 23.42
N ASN A 627 5.34 -17.73 23.19
CA ASN A 627 4.40 -16.61 23.12
C ASN A 627 3.94 -16.31 21.70
N GLU A 628 4.41 -17.03 20.68
CA GLU A 628 4.11 -16.83 19.25
C GLU A 628 4.39 -15.40 18.78
N THR A 629 5.55 -14.83 19.19
CA THR A 629 5.93 -13.46 18.83
C THR A 629 7.34 -13.38 18.22
N ILE A 630 7.58 -12.30 17.46
CA ILE A 630 8.91 -11.89 17.04
C ILE A 630 9.14 -10.41 17.39
N ASP A 631 10.35 -10.08 17.81
CA ASP A 631 10.77 -8.69 17.99
C ASP A 631 11.59 -8.22 16.81
N ILE A 632 11.32 -7.01 16.35
CA ILE A 632 11.99 -6.39 15.21
C ILE A 632 12.52 -5.02 15.63
N ASP A 633 13.82 -4.81 15.42
CA ASP A 633 14.43 -3.50 15.53
C ASP A 633 14.44 -2.84 14.12
N PHE A 634 13.71 -1.75 13.97
CA PHE A 634 13.59 -1.02 12.70
C PHE A 634 14.74 -0.02 12.52
N ASP A 635 15.07 0.26 11.25
CA ASP A 635 16.16 1.18 10.88
C ASP A 635 15.91 2.62 11.38
N ASP A 636 14.67 3.00 11.66
CA ASP A 636 14.30 4.30 12.23
C ASP A 636 14.47 4.41 13.76
N GLY A 637 14.99 3.36 14.39
CA GLY A 637 15.25 3.31 15.83
C GLY A 637 14.08 2.84 16.68
N LYS A 638 12.99 2.42 16.05
CA LYS A 638 11.86 1.79 16.74
C LYS A 638 12.07 0.31 16.91
N SER A 639 11.51 -0.25 17.98
CA SER A 639 11.38 -1.69 18.17
C SER A 639 9.91 -2.05 18.30
N ALA A 640 9.48 -3.12 17.67
CA ALA A 640 8.10 -3.59 17.73
C ALA A 640 8.04 -5.11 17.87
N THR A 641 7.05 -5.58 18.63
CA THR A 641 6.72 -7.00 18.78
C THR A 641 5.56 -7.37 17.86
N TYR A 642 5.76 -8.40 17.06
CA TYR A 642 4.77 -8.94 16.13
C TYR A 642 4.26 -10.29 16.59
N ASP A 643 2.96 -10.44 16.67
CA ASP A 643 2.31 -11.75 16.75
C ASP A 643 2.50 -12.53 15.43
N PHE A 644 2.61 -13.87 15.50
CA PHE A 644 2.79 -14.69 14.30
C PHE A 644 1.68 -14.54 13.25
N SER A 645 0.48 -14.14 13.66
CA SER A 645 -0.62 -13.82 12.74
C SER A 645 -0.32 -12.62 11.82
N LEU A 646 0.53 -11.69 12.26
CA LEU A 646 0.94 -10.49 11.53
C LEU A 646 2.13 -10.72 10.59
N LEU A 647 2.80 -11.88 10.63
CA LEU A 647 3.97 -12.18 9.78
C LEU A 647 3.67 -12.15 8.28
N GLY A 648 2.39 -12.23 7.91
CA GLY A 648 1.95 -12.00 6.52
C GLY A 648 2.25 -10.59 5.99
N GLU A 649 2.38 -9.62 6.86
CA GLU A 649 2.69 -8.23 6.53
C GLU A 649 4.19 -7.97 6.35
N LEU A 650 5.03 -8.92 6.73
CA LEU A 650 6.48 -8.85 6.58
C LEU A 650 6.96 -9.58 5.33
N SER A 651 8.10 -9.16 4.83
CA SER A 651 8.87 -9.87 3.79
C SER A 651 10.36 -9.70 4.05
N LEU A 652 11.16 -10.68 3.61
CA LEU A 652 12.61 -10.52 3.60
C LEU A 652 13.01 -9.35 2.69
N SER A 653 14.08 -8.64 3.04
CA SER A 653 14.53 -7.42 2.36
C SER A 653 16.01 -7.42 1.96
N TYR A 654 16.66 -8.57 1.83
CA TYR A 654 17.99 -8.70 1.23
C TYR A 654 18.00 -8.23 -0.22
N ALA A 655 16.93 -8.54 -0.96
CA ALA A 655 16.66 -8.02 -2.29
C ALA A 655 15.29 -7.32 -2.32
N LEU A 656 15.25 -6.13 -2.91
CA LEU A 656 14.03 -5.30 -3.08
C LEU A 656 13.73 -5.08 -4.56
N THR A 657 12.47 -4.82 -4.86
CA THR A 657 12.15 -4.25 -6.19
C THR A 657 12.56 -2.79 -6.23
N VAL A 658 12.95 -2.29 -7.41
CA VAL A 658 13.31 -0.88 -7.59
C VAL A 658 12.20 0.07 -7.09
N HIS A 659 10.92 -0.29 -7.28
CA HIS A 659 9.79 0.49 -6.75
C HIS A 659 9.81 0.58 -5.21
N LYS A 660 10.17 -0.50 -4.52
CA LYS A 660 10.24 -0.50 -3.04
C LYS A 660 11.48 0.19 -2.48
N SER A 661 12.46 0.50 -3.32
CA SER A 661 13.66 1.27 -2.91
C SER A 661 13.51 2.78 -3.07
N GLN A 662 12.38 3.26 -3.62
CA GLN A 662 12.12 4.70 -3.71
C GLN A 662 12.16 5.35 -2.32
N GLY A 663 12.70 6.55 -2.23
CA GLY A 663 12.95 7.25 -0.96
C GLY A 663 14.11 6.70 -0.11
N SER A 664 14.73 5.56 -0.52
CA SER A 664 15.90 4.97 0.17
C SER A 664 17.18 5.25 -0.59
N GLU A 665 18.31 5.25 0.12
CA GLU A 665 19.66 5.24 -0.47
C GLU A 665 20.52 4.19 0.25
N PHE A 666 21.45 3.59 -0.47
CA PHE A 666 22.32 2.51 0.03
C PHE A 666 23.77 2.80 -0.34
N ASP A 667 24.69 2.40 0.51
CA ASP A 667 26.11 2.60 0.24
C ASP A 667 26.55 1.84 -1.02
N CYS A 668 26.10 0.60 -1.18
CA CYS A 668 26.31 -0.19 -2.38
C CYS A 668 25.00 -0.74 -2.94
N VAL A 669 24.79 -0.59 -4.24
CA VAL A 669 23.69 -1.22 -4.97
C VAL A 669 24.21 -2.23 -5.97
N VAL A 670 23.64 -3.44 -5.95
CA VAL A 670 23.86 -4.47 -6.96
C VAL A 670 22.56 -4.71 -7.71
N MET A 671 22.60 -4.64 -9.05
CA MET A 671 21.38 -4.81 -9.86
C MET A 671 21.59 -5.82 -11.00
N PRO A 672 20.83 -6.92 -11.04
CA PRO A 672 20.83 -7.83 -12.19
C PRO A 672 20.14 -7.18 -13.40
N ILE A 673 20.81 -7.24 -14.56
CA ILE A 673 20.34 -6.75 -15.86
C ILE A 673 20.00 -7.95 -16.74
N THR A 674 18.74 -8.37 -16.72
CA THR A 674 18.25 -9.55 -17.44
C THR A 674 16.93 -9.27 -18.13
N TYR A 675 16.43 -10.26 -18.88
CA TYR A 675 15.13 -10.16 -19.53
C TYR A 675 14.00 -10.05 -18.48
N ALA A 676 13.15 -9.09 -18.69
CA ALA A 676 11.87 -8.95 -18.02
C ALA A 676 10.83 -8.43 -19.03
N ASN A 677 9.59 -8.27 -18.59
CA ASN A 677 8.58 -7.63 -19.45
C ASN A 677 9.11 -6.24 -19.90
N GLU A 678 9.05 -5.96 -21.19
CA GLU A 678 9.54 -4.70 -21.78
C GLU A 678 8.94 -3.44 -21.11
N LYS A 679 7.71 -3.55 -20.60
CA LYS A 679 7.07 -2.47 -19.84
C LYS A 679 7.75 -2.17 -18.49
N LEU A 680 8.56 -3.09 -17.98
CA LEU A 680 9.36 -2.91 -16.77
C LEU A 680 10.79 -2.50 -17.07
N LEU A 681 11.33 -2.87 -18.25
CA LEU A 681 12.70 -2.52 -18.65
C LEU A 681 12.73 -1.12 -19.26
N THR A 682 12.52 -0.11 -18.41
CA THR A 682 12.46 1.30 -18.82
C THR A 682 13.64 2.10 -18.31
N ARG A 683 13.93 3.21 -18.98
CA ARG A 683 14.98 4.17 -18.60
C ARG A 683 14.76 4.70 -17.17
N ASN A 684 13.53 5.08 -16.83
CA ASN A 684 13.20 5.62 -15.51
C ASN A 684 13.42 4.59 -14.40
N LEU A 685 13.16 3.29 -14.65
CA LEU A 685 13.41 2.24 -13.68
C LEU A 685 14.93 2.08 -13.45
N LEU A 686 15.72 2.03 -14.54
CA LEU A 686 17.18 1.96 -14.44
C LEU A 686 17.74 3.20 -13.72
N TYR A 687 17.33 4.39 -14.13
CA TYR A 687 17.71 5.66 -13.50
C TYR A 687 17.37 5.68 -12.00
N THR A 688 16.15 5.27 -11.63
CA THR A 688 15.76 5.20 -10.21
C THR A 688 16.65 4.23 -9.42
N ALA A 689 16.99 3.07 -9.99
CA ALA A 689 17.86 2.09 -9.32
C ALA A 689 19.28 2.62 -9.12
N ILE A 690 19.87 3.21 -10.16
CA ILE A 690 21.24 3.76 -10.14
C ILE A 690 21.35 4.88 -9.10
N THR A 691 20.34 5.75 -9.05
CA THR A 691 20.32 6.88 -8.13
C THR A 691 20.14 6.50 -6.66
N ARG A 692 19.89 5.23 -6.35
CA ARG A 692 19.88 4.71 -4.97
C ARG A 692 21.28 4.45 -4.41
N ALA A 693 22.30 4.31 -5.26
CA ALA A 693 23.68 4.05 -4.83
C ALA A 693 24.39 5.34 -4.37
N LYS A 694 25.06 5.26 -3.20
CA LYS A 694 25.86 6.36 -2.66
C LYS A 694 27.35 6.26 -3.04
N LYS A 695 27.94 5.08 -2.83
CA LYS A 695 29.39 4.86 -2.93
C LYS A 695 29.79 3.88 -4.03
N LEU A 696 28.95 2.89 -4.30
CA LEU A 696 29.26 1.84 -5.26
C LEU A 696 28.00 1.33 -5.97
N LEU A 697 28.09 1.20 -7.28
CA LEU A 697 27.06 0.58 -8.11
C LEU A 697 27.65 -0.52 -8.97
N ILE A 698 27.04 -1.71 -8.91
CA ILE A 698 27.43 -2.85 -9.74
C ILE A 698 26.20 -3.34 -10.51
N LEU A 699 26.22 -3.21 -11.82
CA LEU A 699 25.27 -3.82 -12.72
C LEU A 699 25.83 -5.15 -13.22
N ILE A 700 25.01 -6.21 -13.20
CA ILE A 700 25.46 -7.56 -13.61
C ILE A 700 24.50 -8.12 -14.63
N GLY A 701 24.96 -8.44 -15.82
CA GLY A 701 24.11 -9.07 -16.80
C GLY A 701 24.47 -8.82 -18.24
N ARG A 702 23.44 -8.67 -19.09
CA ARG A 702 23.59 -8.62 -20.55
C ARG A 702 23.50 -7.18 -21.06
N GLU A 703 24.54 -6.72 -21.72
CA GLU A 703 24.60 -5.35 -22.28
C GLU A 703 23.40 -5.02 -23.16
N LYS A 704 22.89 -6.00 -23.92
CA LYS A 704 21.70 -5.82 -24.77
C LYS A 704 20.45 -5.38 -23.96
N TYR A 705 20.27 -5.84 -22.73
CA TYR A 705 19.15 -5.42 -21.89
C TYR A 705 19.42 -4.09 -21.19
N LEU A 706 20.68 -3.78 -20.87
CA LEU A 706 21.06 -2.46 -20.41
C LEU A 706 20.74 -1.42 -21.51
N LYS A 707 21.15 -1.69 -22.73
CA LYS A 707 20.84 -0.85 -23.90
C LYS A 707 19.34 -0.74 -24.12
N LEU A 708 18.59 -1.87 -24.06
CA LEU A 708 17.13 -1.86 -24.15
C LEU A 708 16.50 -0.93 -23.12
N MET A 709 16.95 -0.99 -21.87
CA MET A 709 16.42 -0.11 -20.80
C MET A 709 16.70 1.36 -21.09
N ILE A 710 17.90 1.69 -21.57
CA ILE A 710 18.30 3.06 -21.89
C ILE A 710 17.52 3.60 -23.10
N ASP A 711 17.37 2.79 -24.14
CA ASP A 711 16.62 3.17 -25.35
C ASP A 711 15.11 3.24 -25.07
N ASN A 712 14.62 2.44 -24.12
CA ASN A 712 13.21 2.37 -23.78
C ASN A 712 12.78 3.54 -22.88
N ASN A 713 12.45 4.66 -23.51
CA ASN A 713 11.84 5.82 -22.84
C ASN A 713 10.32 5.66 -22.74
N PHE A 714 9.84 4.42 -22.67
CA PHE A 714 8.43 4.14 -22.53
C PHE A 714 8.00 4.50 -21.10
N ILE A 715 7.49 5.68 -20.94
CA ILE A 715 6.66 6.03 -19.79
C ILE A 715 5.27 5.50 -20.14
N MET A 716 4.80 4.52 -19.39
CA MET A 716 3.43 4.04 -19.57
C MET A 716 2.52 5.26 -19.43
N LYS A 717 1.93 5.68 -20.56
CA LYS A 717 1.09 6.89 -20.58
C LYS A 717 -0.03 6.71 -19.55
N ARG A 718 0.07 7.44 -18.47
CA ARG A 718 -1.00 7.54 -17.50
C ARG A 718 -2.08 8.44 -18.05
N TYR A 719 -3.28 7.96 -18.00
CA TYR A 719 -4.45 8.78 -18.35
C TYR A 719 -4.83 9.60 -17.12
N THR A 720 -4.36 10.84 -17.03
CA THR A 720 -4.65 11.82 -15.98
C THR A 720 -5.21 13.08 -16.59
N SER A 721 -6.05 13.80 -15.87
CA SER A 721 -6.61 15.07 -16.32
C SER A 721 -6.23 16.26 -15.44
N LEU A 722 -5.41 16.07 -14.41
CA LEU A 722 -5.05 17.11 -13.46
C LEU A 722 -4.39 18.30 -14.16
N GLU A 723 -3.38 18.07 -15.01
CA GLU A 723 -2.73 19.09 -15.84
C GLU A 723 -3.75 19.97 -16.58
N LYS A 724 -4.68 19.32 -17.27
CA LYS A 724 -5.70 20.00 -18.06
C LYS A 724 -6.65 20.80 -17.18
N ARG A 725 -7.10 20.23 -16.05
CA ARG A 725 -8.02 20.89 -15.11
C ARG A 725 -7.40 22.18 -14.55
N ILE A 726 -6.11 22.14 -14.19
CA ILE A 726 -5.36 23.31 -13.70
C ILE A 726 -5.34 24.41 -14.76
N ARG A 727 -5.04 24.07 -16.02
CA ARG A 727 -5.04 25.02 -17.14
C ARG A 727 -6.43 25.61 -17.45
N ASP A 728 -7.46 24.80 -17.38
CA ASP A 728 -8.84 25.23 -17.74
C ASP A 728 -9.45 26.13 -16.64
N LEU A 729 -9.17 25.90 -15.38
CA LEU A 729 -9.59 26.79 -14.29
C LEU A 729 -9.07 28.22 -14.47
N LYS A 730 -7.80 28.39 -14.84
CA LYS A 730 -7.23 29.73 -15.14
C LYS A 730 -8.01 30.46 -16.22
N LYS A 731 -8.43 29.76 -17.29
CA LYS A 731 -9.22 30.36 -18.37
C LYS A 731 -10.59 30.82 -17.90
N VAL A 732 -11.27 30.00 -17.09
CA VAL A 732 -12.60 30.31 -16.54
C VAL A 732 -12.56 31.54 -15.65
N PHE A 733 -11.56 31.63 -14.76
CA PHE A 733 -11.42 32.78 -13.86
C PHE A 733 -10.96 34.04 -14.57
N LYS A 734 -10.03 33.97 -15.54
CA LYS A 734 -9.69 35.11 -16.39
C LYS A 734 -10.92 35.63 -17.15
N TRP A 735 -11.77 34.75 -17.66
CA TRP A 735 -13.00 35.16 -18.34
C TRP A 735 -14.00 35.82 -17.39
N LYS A 736 -14.17 35.26 -16.16
CA LYS A 736 -15.05 35.84 -15.12
C LYS A 736 -14.56 37.21 -14.67
N SER A 737 -13.26 37.39 -14.40
CA SER A 737 -12.70 38.70 -14.03
C SER A 737 -12.77 39.70 -15.16
N ALA A 738 -12.50 39.32 -16.41
CA ALA A 738 -12.66 40.20 -17.56
C ALA A 738 -14.15 40.58 -17.79
N HIS A 739 -15.06 39.64 -17.57
CA HIS A 739 -16.51 39.89 -17.69
C HIS A 739 -17.04 40.76 -16.55
N PHE A 740 -16.51 40.60 -15.32
CA PHE A 740 -16.79 41.43 -14.18
C PHE A 740 -16.28 42.87 -14.38
N VAL A 741 -15.02 43.02 -14.84
CA VAL A 741 -14.44 44.31 -15.18
C VAL A 741 -15.22 45.00 -16.30
N MET A 742 -15.61 44.25 -17.34
CA MET A 742 -16.46 44.78 -18.42
C MET A 742 -17.84 45.19 -17.92
N LYS A 743 -18.49 44.41 -17.04
CA LYS A 743 -19.76 44.78 -16.42
C LYS A 743 -19.64 45.98 -15.52
N THR A 744 -18.56 46.09 -14.77
CA THR A 744 -18.31 47.22 -13.87
C THR A 744 -18.00 48.51 -14.68
N LEU A 745 -17.26 48.39 -15.79
CA LEU A 745 -16.97 49.49 -16.72
C LEU A 745 -18.26 49.91 -17.46
N THR A 746 -19.15 48.98 -17.82
CA THR A 746 -20.45 49.30 -18.45
C THR A 746 -21.43 50.00 -17.50
N VAL A 747 -21.30 49.78 -16.21
CA VAL A 747 -22.13 50.43 -15.19
C VAL A 747 -21.57 51.80 -14.78
N LEU A 748 -20.23 51.95 -14.83
CA LEU A 748 -19.57 53.18 -14.34
C LEU A 748 -19.29 54.24 -15.43
N CYS A 749 -19.24 53.87 -16.73
CA CYS A 749 -19.00 54.87 -17.78
C CYS A 749 -19.50 54.43 -19.16
N PRO A 750 -20.72 54.80 -19.59
CA PRO A 750 -21.29 54.46 -20.90
C PRO A 750 -20.50 55.00 -22.08
N THR A 751 -19.65 56.03 -21.90
CA THR A 751 -18.87 56.68 -22.94
C THR A 751 -17.58 55.93 -23.33
N VAL A 752 -17.05 55.05 -22.52
CA VAL A 752 -15.84 54.26 -22.83
C VAL A 752 -16.18 53.06 -23.75
N LEU A 753 -17.42 52.61 -23.78
CA LEU A 753 -17.85 51.51 -24.63
C LEU A 753 -17.87 51.87 -26.11
N ALA A 754 -18.11 53.14 -26.45
CA ALA A 754 -18.13 53.62 -27.85
C ALA A 754 -16.72 53.63 -28.46
N ALA A 755 -15.70 53.89 -27.64
CA ALA A 755 -14.29 53.94 -28.11
C ALA A 755 -13.66 52.55 -28.29
N ALA A 756 -14.11 51.55 -27.53
CA ALA A 756 -13.57 50.19 -27.62
C ALA A 756 -14.16 49.40 -28.82
N LEU A 757 -15.33 49.78 -29.30
CA LEU A 757 -15.96 49.17 -30.48
C LEU A 757 -15.48 49.72 -31.84
N THR A 758 -14.75 50.83 -31.83
CA THR A 758 -14.15 51.46 -33.04
C THR A 758 -12.71 51.01 -33.29
N LEU A 759 -12.11 50.19 -32.46
CA LEU A 759 -10.75 49.65 -32.57
C LEU A 759 -10.73 48.12 -32.86
N ARG A 760 -11.72 47.61 -33.55
CA ARG A 760 -11.71 46.27 -34.18
C ARG A 760 -11.57 46.35 -35.68
#